data_6dddd6effeca01a49b4bc1bd5e3acace
#
_entry.id   6dddd6effeca01a49b4bc1bd5e3acace
#
_cell.length_a   1.000
_cell.length_b   1.000
_cell.length_c   1.000
_cell.angle_alpha   90.00
_cell.angle_beta   90.00
_cell.angle_gamma   90.00
#
_symmetry.space_group_name_H-M   'P 1'
#
loop_
_entity.id
_entity.type
_entity.pdbx_description
1 polymer ?
#
loop_
_entity_poly.entity_id
_entity_poly.type
_entity_poly.pdbx_seq_one_letter_code
_entity_poly.pdbx_strand_id
1 'polypeptide(L)'
;MQQNLVIVESPAKAKTIEKFLGEDFKVMSSYGHIRDLKKTGLSVDLDTFEPFYEISDDKKKVVADLQKAAKSAERVWLASDEDREGEAISWHLCEVLGLDEDKTNRIVFHEITKPAILRAIEEPRRVDMNLVDAQQARRVLDRMVGFMLSPILWRKVKPSLSAGRVQSVAVRLVVDREREINAFKPETFYRIVAIFAITNDEGGMTEVDAELDTRFKTHEEALAFLEKCKNAEFTVESVSKKPLKRSPAPPFTTSTLQQEAARKLGFSVSQTMMVAQRLYENGRITYMRTDSVNLSGLCINATKEEVTNLWGEQYSLPRNFHTHAKGAQEAHEAIRPTYMNVTKIDGTQQEKKLYDLIWKRTVASQMAEALLEKTRVTINISGASEHFVATGEVLTFDGFLKVYRESTDDEDENQSDSSRMLPPINEGDKLERREITSIERFTQGPARYTEASLVHKMEELGIGRPSTYAPTISTIQHREYVTRGDSKGKERQYLVDTLKGIVITTKNKKENVGGDKGKLLPTDVGIVVNDFLMDSFPTIMDYNFTAHVEEDFDRIAEGQEEWKAMMKAFYADFGPTVDTVMNARSEHKAGERALGEDPATGKQVLVKIGRFGPVAQIGVASDDEKPRFANLTAGLSIETITLEEALELFKLPRTVGEFEGKPVVIGSGRFGPYILHDKKYTSLPKTEDPHSVTLETSVALIEQKRMQEKQKHLKSFAEDPKLEVINGKFGPYLAYDGKNYKLPKELHEKASELTYEQCMELVKAAPTKPKRTTKTSAASKAKK
;
A
#
# COMPACT_ATOMS: atom_id res chain seq x y z
N MET A 1 31.69 0.30 39.80
CA MET A 1 31.98 0.21 38.35
C MET A 1 30.84 -0.56 37.71
N GLN A 2 30.38 -0.14 36.56
CA GLN A 2 29.31 -0.82 35.85
C GLN A 2 29.91 -2.04 35.16
N GLN A 3 29.51 -3.25 35.51
CA GLN A 3 30.14 -4.46 35.01
C GLN A 3 29.74 -4.74 33.53
N ASN A 4 28.48 -4.48 33.16
CA ASN A 4 27.94 -4.85 31.85
C ASN A 4 27.25 -3.68 31.14
N LEU A 5 27.59 -3.45 29.89
CA LEU A 5 26.88 -2.52 29.00
C LEU A 5 26.15 -3.30 27.91
N VAL A 6 24.83 -3.18 27.84
CA VAL A 6 23.99 -3.74 26.76
C VAL A 6 23.66 -2.62 25.77
N ILE A 7 23.92 -2.83 24.49
CA ILE A 7 23.59 -1.86 23.43
C ILE A 7 22.50 -2.46 22.53
N VAL A 8 21.39 -1.75 22.41
CA VAL A 8 20.24 -2.07 21.54
C VAL A 8 20.00 -0.97 20.52
N GLU A 9 19.17 -1.22 19.51
CA GLU A 9 18.93 -0.21 18.47
C GLU A 9 17.85 0.83 18.81
N SER A 10 16.94 0.55 19.79
CA SER A 10 15.88 1.50 20.11
C SER A 10 15.79 1.83 21.61
N PRO A 11 15.38 3.07 21.97
CA PRO A 11 15.18 3.44 23.38
C PRO A 11 14.04 2.69 24.06
N ALA A 12 13.02 2.29 23.31
CA ALA A 12 11.89 1.51 23.84
C ALA A 12 12.36 0.12 24.23
N LYS A 13 13.14 -0.53 23.36
CA LYS A 13 13.77 -1.83 23.63
C LYS A 13 14.72 -1.77 24.82
N ALA A 14 15.55 -0.70 24.91
CA ALA A 14 16.42 -0.48 26.06
C ALA A 14 15.63 -0.48 27.39
N LYS A 15 14.54 0.29 27.41
CA LYS A 15 13.69 0.44 28.60
C LYS A 15 13.00 -0.88 29.03
N THR A 16 12.66 -1.72 28.05
CA THR A 16 12.02 -3.02 28.31
C THR A 16 13.03 -4.02 28.82
N ILE A 17 14.22 -4.12 28.22
CA ILE A 17 15.28 -5.07 28.58
C ILE A 17 15.90 -4.73 29.94
N GLU A 18 16.13 -3.44 30.22
CA GLU A 18 16.72 -2.98 31.49
C GLU A 18 15.91 -3.45 32.70
N LYS A 19 14.58 -3.57 32.57
CA LYS A 19 13.72 -4.10 33.65
C LYS A 19 13.93 -5.58 33.94
N PHE A 20 14.45 -6.34 32.99
CA PHE A 20 14.69 -7.78 33.12
C PHE A 20 16.07 -8.11 33.63
N LEU A 21 17.04 -7.25 33.38
CA LEU A 21 18.42 -7.38 33.80
C LEU A 21 18.62 -6.67 35.15
N GLY A 22 19.46 -7.17 36.00
CA GLY A 22 19.72 -6.59 37.32
C GLY A 22 20.55 -5.30 37.28
N GLU A 23 20.90 -4.76 38.44
CA GLU A 23 21.63 -3.50 38.62
C GLU A 23 23.07 -3.51 38.02
N ASP A 24 23.62 -4.70 37.77
CA ASP A 24 24.93 -4.90 37.17
C ASP A 24 24.95 -4.58 35.64
N PHE A 25 23.77 -4.40 35.03
CA PHE A 25 23.61 -4.11 33.61
C PHE A 25 23.10 -2.69 33.37
N LYS A 26 23.76 -1.99 32.45
CA LYS A 26 23.26 -0.75 31.88
C LYS A 26 22.83 -0.98 30.44
N VAL A 27 21.61 -0.56 30.09
CA VAL A 27 21.13 -0.69 28.74
C VAL A 27 21.10 0.67 28.04
N MET A 28 21.75 0.78 26.90
CA MET A 28 21.79 1.99 26.08
C MET A 28 21.32 1.72 24.67
N SER A 29 20.87 2.76 23.97
CA SER A 29 20.39 2.66 22.57
C SER A 29 21.37 3.35 21.63
N SER A 30 21.61 2.71 20.46
CA SER A 30 22.30 3.32 19.31
C SER A 30 21.37 4.20 18.46
N TYR A 31 20.05 4.12 18.67
CA TYR A 31 19.04 4.76 17.84
C TYR A 31 19.11 4.31 16.36
N GLY A 32 19.32 3.01 16.13
CA GLY A 32 19.51 2.40 14.80
C GLY A 32 20.98 2.46 14.35
N HIS A 33 21.19 2.50 13.02
CA HIS A 33 22.52 2.59 12.44
C HIS A 33 23.25 3.85 12.88
N ILE A 34 24.51 3.68 13.29
CA ILE A 34 25.39 4.80 13.74
C ILE A 34 26.26 5.33 12.62
N ARG A 35 26.55 4.52 11.61
CA ARG A 35 27.28 4.91 10.39
C ARG A 35 26.59 4.36 9.15
N ASP A 36 26.80 4.99 8.02
CA ASP A 36 26.30 4.59 6.71
C ASP A 36 27.33 4.96 5.63
N LEU A 37 27.11 4.50 4.40
CA LEU A 37 27.91 4.94 3.25
C LEU A 37 27.93 6.46 3.16
N LYS A 38 29.06 7.06 2.81
CA LYS A 38 29.20 8.52 2.67
C LYS A 38 28.07 9.07 1.80
N LYS A 39 27.54 10.24 2.18
CA LYS A 39 26.41 10.86 1.46
C LYS A 39 26.79 11.38 0.08
N THR A 40 28.06 11.71 -0.12
CA THR A 40 28.59 12.28 -1.37
C THR A 40 29.26 11.21 -2.22
N GLY A 41 28.95 11.20 -3.52
CA GLY A 41 29.52 10.24 -4.47
C GLY A 41 28.97 8.83 -4.33
N LEU A 42 29.55 7.91 -5.07
CA LEU A 42 29.18 6.48 -5.07
C LEU A 42 29.48 5.84 -3.71
N SER A 43 30.59 6.24 -3.09
CA SER A 43 31.06 5.72 -1.80
C SER A 43 31.38 4.24 -1.76
N VAL A 44 31.72 3.70 -2.90
CA VAL A 44 32.17 2.34 -3.12
C VAL A 44 33.32 2.40 -4.13
N ASP A 45 34.40 1.71 -3.87
CA ASP A 45 35.49 1.51 -4.81
C ASP A 45 35.05 0.48 -5.87
N LEU A 46 35.17 0.81 -7.16
CA LEU A 46 34.66 -0.06 -8.21
C LEU A 46 35.62 -1.21 -8.61
N ASP A 47 36.88 -1.16 -8.16
CA ASP A 47 37.86 -2.22 -8.41
C ASP A 47 37.80 -3.29 -7.30
N THR A 48 37.64 -2.87 -6.05
CA THR A 48 37.68 -3.72 -4.86
C THR A 48 36.31 -3.96 -4.22
N PHE A 49 35.30 -3.18 -4.61
CA PHE A 49 33.95 -3.09 -4.00
C PHE A 49 33.97 -2.70 -2.54
N GLU A 50 35.07 -2.13 -2.04
CA GLU A 50 35.16 -1.68 -0.67
C GLU A 50 34.25 -0.48 -0.40
N PRO A 51 33.36 -0.54 0.61
CA PRO A 51 32.45 0.55 0.96
C PRO A 51 33.14 1.60 1.85
N PHE A 52 32.92 2.88 1.58
CA PHE A 52 33.40 3.98 2.42
C PHE A 52 32.30 4.44 3.38
N TYR A 53 32.43 4.06 4.64
CA TYR A 53 31.49 4.42 5.68
C TYR A 53 31.86 5.75 6.38
N GLU A 54 30.84 6.46 6.86
CA GLU A 54 30.98 7.63 7.74
C GLU A 54 29.95 7.60 8.88
N ILE A 55 30.31 8.14 10.05
CA ILE A 55 29.37 8.33 11.15
C ILE A 55 28.42 9.46 10.76
N SER A 56 27.12 9.19 10.79
CA SER A 56 26.09 10.20 10.49
C SER A 56 26.18 11.37 11.46
N ASP A 57 26.03 12.60 10.96
CA ASP A 57 26.20 13.82 11.78
C ASP A 57 25.27 13.87 13.00
N ASP A 58 24.04 13.38 12.87
CA ASP A 58 23.05 13.27 13.93
C ASP A 58 23.41 12.21 14.99
N LYS A 59 24.34 11.29 14.68
CA LYS A 59 24.76 10.19 15.55
C LYS A 59 26.06 10.46 16.31
N LYS A 60 26.80 11.50 15.96
CA LYS A 60 28.09 11.80 16.60
C LYS A 60 28.01 11.87 18.12
N LYS A 61 26.94 12.48 18.67
CA LYS A 61 26.73 12.56 20.12
C LYS A 61 26.45 11.19 20.73
N VAL A 62 25.58 10.40 20.10
CA VAL A 62 25.24 9.04 20.56
C VAL A 62 26.47 8.15 20.58
N VAL A 63 27.30 8.22 19.54
CA VAL A 63 28.57 7.48 19.44
C VAL A 63 29.52 7.89 20.58
N ALA A 64 29.67 9.18 20.84
CA ALA A 64 30.55 9.66 21.94
C ALA A 64 30.05 9.16 23.31
N ASP A 65 28.75 9.17 23.55
CA ASP A 65 28.14 8.66 24.79
C ASP A 65 28.35 7.15 24.93
N LEU A 66 28.17 6.37 23.85
CA LEU A 66 28.42 4.93 23.80
C LEU A 66 29.89 4.59 24.01
N GLN A 67 30.82 5.33 23.37
CA GLN A 67 32.29 5.17 23.55
C GLN A 67 32.69 5.36 25.00
N LYS A 68 32.13 6.39 25.67
CA LYS A 68 32.41 6.64 27.08
C LYS A 68 31.92 5.52 27.96
N ALA A 69 30.70 5.01 27.69
CA ALA A 69 30.10 3.92 28.43
C ALA A 69 30.88 2.60 28.21
N ALA A 70 31.23 2.27 26.98
CA ALA A 70 31.99 1.06 26.63
C ALA A 70 33.37 1.01 27.31
N LYS A 71 34.08 2.15 27.37
CA LYS A 71 35.37 2.25 28.09
C LYS A 71 35.28 2.01 29.59
N SER A 72 34.12 2.26 30.20
CA SER A 72 33.89 2.06 31.63
C SER A 72 33.30 0.71 31.98
N ALA A 73 32.83 -0.07 31.02
CA ALA A 73 32.25 -1.40 31.19
C ALA A 73 33.33 -2.48 31.14
N GLU A 74 33.16 -3.55 31.90
CA GLU A 74 34.01 -4.75 31.83
C GLU A 74 33.67 -5.60 30.61
N ARG A 75 32.37 -5.68 30.30
CA ARG A 75 31.84 -6.41 29.12
C ARG A 75 30.80 -5.59 28.37
N VAL A 76 30.81 -5.75 27.06
CA VAL A 76 29.81 -5.14 26.16
C VAL A 76 28.97 -6.23 25.53
N TRP A 77 27.67 -6.02 25.53
CA TRP A 77 26.66 -6.92 24.98
C TRP A 77 25.92 -6.21 23.84
N LEU A 78 25.99 -6.76 22.64
CA LEU A 78 25.32 -6.23 21.47
C LEU A 78 23.99 -7.01 21.29
N ALA A 79 22.88 -6.32 21.45
CA ALA A 79 21.54 -6.88 21.51
C ALA A 79 20.59 -6.26 20.48
N SER A 80 21.12 -6.01 19.26
CA SER A 80 20.32 -5.61 18.10
C SER A 80 19.44 -6.76 17.61
N ASP A 81 18.47 -6.44 16.73
CA ASP A 81 17.54 -7.42 16.17
C ASP A 81 18.29 -8.59 15.48
N GLU A 82 17.59 -9.69 15.28
CA GLU A 82 18.15 -10.95 14.78
C GLU A 82 18.22 -11.01 13.23
N ASP A 83 17.94 -9.92 12.55
CA ASP A 83 18.05 -9.85 11.11
C ASP A 83 19.45 -9.34 10.65
N ARG A 84 19.69 -9.36 9.33
CA ARG A 84 20.95 -8.86 8.72
C ARG A 84 21.23 -7.40 9.07
N GLU A 85 20.17 -6.57 9.21
CA GLU A 85 20.33 -5.15 9.58
C GLU A 85 20.79 -5.01 11.02
N GLY A 86 20.26 -5.80 11.95
CA GLY A 86 20.70 -5.83 13.34
C GLY A 86 22.14 -6.36 13.47
N GLU A 87 22.53 -7.36 12.67
CA GLU A 87 23.89 -7.87 12.67
C GLU A 87 24.89 -6.82 12.16
N ALA A 88 24.54 -6.11 11.09
CA ALA A 88 25.33 -4.98 10.58
C ALA A 88 25.43 -3.84 11.59
N ILE A 89 24.38 -3.53 12.35
CA ILE A 89 24.42 -2.55 13.44
C ILE A 89 25.44 -2.97 14.50
N SER A 90 25.42 -4.24 14.91
CA SER A 90 26.37 -4.81 15.88
C SER A 90 27.81 -4.71 15.38
N TRP A 91 28.07 -5.10 14.13
CA TRP A 91 29.39 -4.97 13.51
C TRP A 91 29.86 -3.50 13.45
N HIS A 92 28.99 -2.58 13.02
CA HIS A 92 29.31 -1.16 13.00
C HIS A 92 29.61 -0.59 14.39
N LEU A 93 28.95 -1.09 15.43
CA LEU A 93 29.26 -0.75 16.83
C LEU A 93 30.66 -1.25 17.22
N CYS A 94 31.03 -2.50 16.89
CA CYS A 94 32.37 -3.02 17.14
C CYS A 94 33.44 -2.11 16.54
N GLU A 95 33.31 -1.79 15.26
CA GLU A 95 34.27 -0.96 14.52
C GLU A 95 34.37 0.46 15.08
N VAL A 96 33.24 1.15 15.27
CA VAL A 96 33.23 2.57 15.69
C VAL A 96 33.59 2.76 17.13
N LEU A 97 33.26 1.84 18.02
CA LEU A 97 33.59 1.90 19.43
C LEU A 97 34.96 1.30 19.74
N GLY A 98 35.61 0.62 18.78
CA GLY A 98 36.86 -0.10 18.96
C GLY A 98 36.74 -1.17 20.02
N LEU A 99 35.72 -2.03 19.92
CA LEU A 99 35.44 -3.06 20.91
C LEU A 99 36.41 -4.23 20.77
N ASP A 100 36.86 -4.74 21.89
CA ASP A 100 37.66 -5.94 21.99
C ASP A 100 36.76 -7.17 21.77
N GLU A 101 37.07 -8.01 20.78
CA GLU A 101 36.30 -9.19 20.44
C GLU A 101 36.13 -10.16 21.62
N ASP A 102 37.15 -10.29 22.47
CA ASP A 102 37.11 -11.19 23.62
C ASP A 102 36.22 -10.68 24.76
N LYS A 103 35.89 -9.39 24.77
CA LYS A 103 35.03 -8.72 25.77
C LYS A 103 33.67 -8.35 25.22
N THR A 104 33.40 -8.65 23.95
CA THR A 104 32.18 -8.29 23.28
C THR A 104 31.34 -9.52 22.99
N ASN A 105 30.14 -9.53 23.51
CA ASN A 105 29.17 -10.61 23.32
C ASN A 105 28.02 -10.15 22.42
N ARG A 106 27.65 -10.95 21.45
CA ARG A 106 26.45 -10.77 20.65
C ARG A 106 25.35 -11.68 21.23
N ILE A 107 24.18 -11.13 21.53
CA ILE A 107 23.01 -11.87 21.96
C ILE A 107 21.85 -11.65 21.00
N VAL A 108 21.11 -12.72 20.73
CA VAL A 108 19.95 -12.72 19.83
C VAL A 108 18.75 -13.32 20.54
N PHE A 109 17.58 -12.82 20.21
CA PHE A 109 16.30 -13.28 20.78
C PHE A 109 15.15 -12.94 19.83
N HIS A 110 14.23 -13.88 19.68
CA HIS A 110 13.04 -13.72 18.82
C HIS A 110 11.92 -12.90 19.50
N GLU A 111 11.98 -12.78 20.83
CA GLU A 111 10.99 -12.07 21.63
C GLU A 111 11.64 -11.35 22.82
N ILE A 112 11.07 -10.23 23.23
CA ILE A 112 11.56 -9.45 24.36
C ILE A 112 10.78 -9.84 25.62
N THR A 113 11.11 -11.02 26.15
CA THR A 113 10.58 -11.54 27.41
C THR A 113 11.74 -11.79 28.39
N LYS A 114 11.45 -11.78 29.71
CA LYS A 114 12.50 -12.01 30.71
C LYS A 114 13.21 -13.36 30.50
N PRO A 115 12.49 -14.50 30.30
CA PRO A 115 13.16 -15.80 30.07
C PRO A 115 14.03 -15.80 28.80
N ALA A 116 13.56 -15.20 27.70
CA ALA A 116 14.33 -15.16 26.45
C ALA A 116 15.61 -14.32 26.59
N ILE A 117 15.52 -13.15 27.24
CA ILE A 117 16.68 -12.28 27.47
C ILE A 117 17.71 -12.94 28.40
N LEU A 118 17.27 -13.57 29.49
CA LEU A 118 18.20 -14.25 30.41
C LEU A 118 18.92 -15.42 29.72
N ARG A 119 18.19 -16.22 28.94
CA ARG A 119 18.80 -17.31 28.14
C ARG A 119 19.81 -16.76 27.13
N ALA A 120 19.48 -15.68 26.43
CA ALA A 120 20.41 -15.07 25.48
C ALA A 120 21.70 -14.56 26.14
N ILE A 121 21.63 -14.10 27.40
CA ILE A 121 22.83 -13.74 28.20
C ILE A 121 23.66 -14.98 28.56
N GLU A 122 23.01 -16.12 28.79
CA GLU A 122 23.70 -17.38 29.11
C GLU A 122 24.38 -18.01 27.89
N GLU A 123 23.84 -17.76 26.68
CA GLU A 123 24.29 -18.35 25.42
C GLU A 123 24.73 -17.28 24.40
N PRO A 124 25.76 -16.46 24.72
CA PRO A 124 26.23 -15.45 23.80
C PRO A 124 27.00 -16.06 22.62
N ARG A 125 26.99 -15.34 21.51
CA ARG A 125 27.80 -15.67 20.32
C ARG A 125 28.68 -14.48 19.92
N ARG A 126 29.46 -14.63 18.88
CA ARG A 126 30.13 -13.52 18.17
C ARG A 126 29.23 -12.96 17.09
N VAL A 127 29.60 -11.80 16.56
CA VAL A 127 28.95 -11.21 15.38
C VAL A 127 29.13 -12.18 14.19
N ASP A 128 28.04 -12.47 13.51
CA ASP A 128 28.04 -13.34 12.33
C ASP A 128 28.43 -12.53 11.09
N MET A 129 29.65 -12.72 10.62
CA MET A 129 30.17 -11.97 9.48
C MET A 129 29.50 -12.33 8.16
N ASN A 130 28.93 -13.52 8.00
CA ASN A 130 28.18 -13.86 6.80
C ASN A 130 26.90 -13.04 6.68
N LEU A 131 26.20 -12.83 7.79
CA LEU A 131 25.02 -11.94 7.84
C LEU A 131 25.43 -10.46 7.59
N VAL A 132 26.57 -10.02 8.11
CA VAL A 132 27.11 -8.70 7.83
C VAL A 132 27.43 -8.54 6.35
N ASP A 133 28.09 -9.52 5.76
CA ASP A 133 28.48 -9.52 4.34
C ASP A 133 27.25 -9.51 3.42
N ALA A 134 26.20 -10.26 3.77
CA ALA A 134 24.94 -10.23 3.04
C ALA A 134 24.27 -8.84 3.09
N GLN A 135 24.31 -8.17 4.23
CA GLN A 135 23.81 -6.79 4.37
C GLN A 135 24.69 -5.80 3.60
N GLN A 136 26.02 -5.94 3.66
CA GLN A 136 26.95 -5.11 2.89
C GLN A 136 26.74 -5.28 1.38
N ALA A 137 26.64 -6.52 0.90
CA ALA A 137 26.38 -6.82 -0.50
C ALA A 137 25.13 -6.10 -1.00
N ARG A 138 24.03 -6.22 -0.23
CA ARG A 138 22.79 -5.52 -0.53
C ARG A 138 22.96 -4.01 -0.53
N ARG A 139 23.61 -3.45 0.51
CA ARG A 139 23.79 -2.01 0.66
C ARG A 139 24.62 -1.42 -0.48
N VAL A 140 25.71 -2.12 -0.85
CA VAL A 140 26.61 -1.73 -1.94
C VAL A 140 25.90 -1.82 -3.29
N LEU A 141 25.23 -2.94 -3.57
CA LEU A 141 24.52 -3.15 -4.83
C LEU A 141 23.40 -2.10 -5.03
N ASP A 142 22.55 -1.90 -4.03
CA ASP A 142 21.45 -0.92 -4.11
C ASP A 142 22.01 0.52 -4.24
N ARG A 143 23.17 0.81 -3.62
CA ARG A 143 23.90 2.08 -3.80
C ARG A 143 24.38 2.25 -5.24
N MET A 144 25.04 1.24 -5.80
CA MET A 144 25.54 1.27 -7.16
C MET A 144 24.41 1.48 -8.17
N VAL A 145 23.37 0.64 -8.12
CA VAL A 145 22.22 0.77 -9.01
C VAL A 145 21.59 2.15 -8.90
N GLY A 146 21.31 2.62 -7.68
CA GLY A 146 20.66 3.91 -7.45
C GLY A 146 21.50 5.11 -7.93
N PHE A 147 22.79 5.12 -7.64
CA PHE A 147 23.69 6.25 -7.97
C PHE A 147 24.13 6.27 -9.44
N MET A 148 24.16 5.11 -10.09
CA MET A 148 24.53 5.05 -11.51
C MET A 148 23.33 5.29 -12.44
N LEU A 149 22.13 4.79 -12.09
CA LEU A 149 20.95 4.97 -12.92
C LEU A 149 20.28 6.35 -12.74
N SER A 150 20.29 6.92 -11.55
CA SER A 150 19.60 8.20 -11.30
C SER A 150 20.14 9.37 -12.15
N PRO A 151 21.45 9.56 -12.33
CA PRO A 151 21.99 10.59 -13.22
C PRO A 151 21.58 10.39 -14.70
N ILE A 152 21.44 9.13 -15.16
CA ILE A 152 20.97 8.83 -16.49
C ILE A 152 19.53 9.32 -16.65
N LEU A 153 18.65 9.00 -15.68
CA LEU A 153 17.28 9.49 -15.68
C LEU A 153 17.21 11.02 -15.68
N TRP A 154 18.11 11.70 -14.94
CA TRP A 154 18.16 13.16 -14.94
C TRP A 154 18.51 13.75 -16.29
N ARG A 155 19.41 13.10 -17.01
CA ARG A 155 19.86 13.55 -18.32
C ARG A 155 18.87 13.20 -19.44
N LYS A 156 18.29 11.99 -19.39
CA LYS A 156 17.50 11.42 -20.48
C LYS A 156 15.99 11.67 -20.35
N VAL A 157 15.48 11.75 -19.12
CA VAL A 157 14.06 11.89 -18.81
C VAL A 157 13.78 13.25 -18.16
N LYS A 158 14.06 13.37 -16.85
CA LYS A 158 13.77 14.59 -16.08
C LYS A 158 14.66 14.65 -14.82
N PRO A 159 15.11 15.85 -14.39
CA PRO A 159 15.82 16.02 -13.12
C PRO A 159 15.02 15.51 -11.91
N SER A 160 15.74 15.10 -10.85
CA SER A 160 15.22 14.62 -9.56
C SER A 160 14.49 13.27 -9.60
N LEU A 161 14.54 12.54 -10.71
CA LEU A 161 14.09 11.15 -10.75
C LEU A 161 15.13 10.23 -10.10
N SER A 162 14.73 9.04 -9.72
CA SER A 162 15.63 8.05 -9.15
C SER A 162 15.18 6.63 -9.51
N ALA A 163 16.14 5.75 -9.68
CA ALA A 163 15.92 4.33 -9.87
C ALA A 163 16.49 3.54 -8.70
N GLY A 164 16.05 2.31 -8.56
CA GLY A 164 16.58 1.35 -7.60
C GLY A 164 16.04 -0.03 -7.93
N ARG A 165 16.83 -1.06 -7.68
CA ARG A 165 16.57 -2.43 -8.09
C ARG A 165 15.14 -2.89 -7.75
N VAL A 166 14.79 -2.96 -6.49
CA VAL A 166 13.45 -3.43 -6.05
C VAL A 166 12.34 -2.44 -6.38
N GLN A 167 12.57 -1.14 -6.19
CA GLN A 167 11.54 -0.13 -6.41
C GLN A 167 11.13 0.02 -7.87
N SER A 168 12.09 -0.06 -8.82
CA SER A 168 11.78 0.07 -10.25
C SER A 168 10.97 -1.12 -10.74
N VAL A 169 11.29 -2.32 -10.25
CA VAL A 169 10.56 -3.54 -10.55
C VAL A 169 9.15 -3.52 -9.91
N ALA A 170 9.00 -2.96 -8.71
CA ALA A 170 7.67 -2.75 -8.11
C ALA A 170 6.80 -1.76 -8.92
N VAL A 171 7.40 -0.70 -9.49
CA VAL A 171 6.70 0.20 -10.44
C VAL A 171 6.30 -0.56 -11.70
N ARG A 172 7.17 -1.40 -12.24
CA ARG A 172 6.88 -2.25 -13.42
C ARG A 172 5.65 -3.12 -13.18
N LEU A 173 5.53 -3.79 -12.01
CA LEU A 173 4.34 -4.59 -11.68
C LEU A 173 3.04 -3.79 -11.80
N VAL A 174 3.06 -2.54 -11.32
CA VAL A 174 1.87 -1.66 -11.40
C VAL A 174 1.60 -1.20 -12.84
N VAL A 175 2.64 -0.89 -13.61
CA VAL A 175 2.52 -0.48 -15.04
C VAL A 175 2.02 -1.64 -15.88
N ASP A 176 2.62 -2.82 -15.76
CA ASP A 176 2.21 -4.02 -16.51
C ASP A 176 0.74 -4.36 -16.21
N ARG A 177 0.32 -4.28 -14.95
CA ARG A 177 -1.08 -4.50 -14.55
C ARG A 177 -2.02 -3.47 -15.17
N GLU A 178 -1.66 -2.20 -15.23
CA GLU A 178 -2.49 -1.18 -15.86
C GLU A 178 -2.63 -1.42 -17.38
N ARG A 179 -1.56 -1.89 -18.03
CA ARG A 179 -1.58 -2.27 -19.45
C ARG A 179 -2.45 -3.50 -19.69
N GLU A 180 -2.38 -4.51 -18.82
CA GLU A 180 -3.29 -5.68 -18.87
C GLU A 180 -4.76 -5.24 -18.78
N ILE A 181 -5.09 -4.33 -17.86
CA ILE A 181 -6.44 -3.79 -17.69
C ILE A 181 -6.89 -3.03 -18.93
N ASN A 182 -6.03 -2.16 -19.49
CA ASN A 182 -6.35 -1.37 -20.68
C ASN A 182 -6.50 -2.22 -21.94
N ALA A 183 -5.78 -3.33 -22.03
CA ALA A 183 -5.89 -4.28 -23.15
C ALA A 183 -7.09 -5.21 -23.03
N PHE A 184 -7.65 -5.37 -21.83
CA PHE A 184 -8.76 -6.29 -21.57
C PHE A 184 -10.05 -5.80 -22.22
N LYS A 185 -10.69 -6.69 -22.97
CA LYS A 185 -11.99 -6.45 -23.59
C LYS A 185 -13.05 -7.31 -22.89
N PRO A 186 -13.99 -6.72 -22.16
CA PRO A 186 -15.03 -7.48 -21.49
C PRO A 186 -15.96 -8.14 -22.51
N GLU A 187 -16.25 -9.42 -22.31
CA GLU A 187 -17.25 -10.18 -23.06
C GLU A 187 -18.55 -10.23 -22.28
N THR A 188 -19.67 -10.05 -22.97
CA THR A 188 -21.02 -10.11 -22.39
C THR A 188 -21.48 -11.56 -22.29
N PHE A 189 -22.14 -11.90 -21.19
CA PHE A 189 -22.87 -13.14 -21.00
C PHE A 189 -24.10 -12.92 -20.13
N TYR A 190 -25.06 -13.85 -20.21
CA TYR A 190 -26.30 -13.80 -19.45
C TYR A 190 -26.32 -14.93 -18.42
N ARG A 191 -26.37 -14.53 -17.14
CA ARG A 191 -26.49 -15.41 -15.98
C ARG A 191 -27.99 -15.54 -15.65
N ILE A 192 -28.49 -16.76 -15.49
CA ILE A 192 -29.86 -16.98 -15.13
C ILE A 192 -29.96 -17.50 -13.71
N VAL A 193 -30.77 -16.85 -12.91
CA VAL A 193 -31.05 -17.22 -11.52
C VAL A 193 -32.57 -17.39 -11.35
N ALA A 194 -32.99 -18.34 -10.52
CA ALA A 194 -34.38 -18.62 -10.22
C ALA A 194 -34.60 -18.60 -8.71
N ILE A 195 -35.79 -18.16 -8.32
CA ILE A 195 -36.34 -18.34 -6.98
C ILE A 195 -37.48 -19.34 -7.08
N PHE A 196 -37.30 -20.45 -6.39
CA PHE A 196 -38.31 -21.49 -6.26
C PHE A 196 -38.91 -21.47 -4.86
N ALA A 197 -40.18 -21.89 -4.73
CA ALA A 197 -40.80 -22.18 -3.44
C ALA A 197 -41.00 -23.67 -3.31
N ILE A 198 -40.73 -24.19 -2.13
CA ILE A 198 -41.03 -25.55 -1.71
C ILE A 198 -41.92 -25.50 -0.48
N THR A 199 -42.94 -26.38 -0.45
CA THR A 199 -43.79 -26.52 0.73
C THR A 199 -43.11 -27.50 1.69
N ASN A 200 -42.86 -27.08 2.91
CA ASN A 200 -42.32 -27.95 3.96
C ASN A 200 -43.44 -28.88 4.54
N ASP A 201 -43.02 -29.89 5.35
CA ASP A 201 -43.92 -30.87 5.96
C ASP A 201 -44.95 -30.23 6.91
N GLU A 202 -44.73 -29.01 7.36
CA GLU A 202 -45.66 -28.26 8.23
C GLU A 202 -46.59 -27.32 7.46
N GLY A 203 -46.58 -27.38 6.11
CA GLY A 203 -47.39 -26.54 5.22
C GLY A 203 -46.89 -25.13 5.01
N GLY A 204 -45.70 -24.79 5.52
CA GLY A 204 -45.02 -23.53 5.28
C GLY A 204 -44.32 -23.51 3.93
N MET A 205 -44.24 -22.34 3.28
CA MET A 205 -43.47 -22.14 2.05
C MET A 205 -42.11 -21.56 2.35
N THR A 206 -41.04 -22.17 1.81
CA THR A 206 -39.67 -21.69 1.90
C THR A 206 -39.10 -21.43 0.50
N GLU A 207 -38.37 -20.34 0.34
CA GLU A 207 -37.76 -19.98 -0.95
C GLU A 207 -36.35 -20.59 -1.08
N VAL A 208 -36.04 -21.00 -2.30
CA VAL A 208 -34.77 -21.60 -2.70
C VAL A 208 -34.23 -20.87 -3.91
N ASP A 209 -33.04 -20.27 -3.75
CA ASP A 209 -32.30 -19.63 -4.85
C ASP A 209 -31.51 -20.68 -5.62
N ALA A 210 -31.62 -20.67 -6.96
CA ALA A 210 -30.87 -21.57 -7.83
C ALA A 210 -30.30 -20.82 -9.04
N GLU A 211 -29.17 -21.25 -9.54
CA GLU A 211 -28.52 -20.72 -10.74
C GLU A 211 -28.54 -21.77 -11.84
N LEU A 212 -28.79 -21.35 -13.08
CA LEU A 212 -28.70 -22.23 -14.24
C LEU A 212 -27.24 -22.68 -14.45
N ASP A 213 -27.02 -23.93 -14.75
CA ASP A 213 -25.69 -24.51 -15.01
C ASP A 213 -25.07 -24.02 -16.32
N THR A 214 -25.82 -23.32 -17.13
CA THR A 214 -25.43 -22.79 -18.45
C THR A 214 -25.51 -21.25 -18.46
N ARG A 215 -24.57 -20.63 -19.15
CA ARG A 215 -24.55 -19.19 -19.42
C ARG A 215 -24.77 -18.95 -20.89
N PHE A 216 -25.68 -18.05 -21.24
CA PHE A 216 -25.93 -17.68 -22.61
C PHE A 216 -25.05 -16.53 -23.08
N LYS A 217 -24.73 -16.52 -24.37
CA LYS A 217 -23.82 -15.48 -24.93
C LYS A 217 -24.58 -14.27 -25.46
N THR A 218 -25.85 -14.47 -25.88
CA THR A 218 -26.67 -13.41 -26.45
C THR A 218 -27.97 -13.22 -25.66
N HIS A 219 -28.54 -12.02 -25.78
CA HIS A 219 -29.82 -11.68 -25.15
C HIS A 219 -30.96 -12.52 -25.68
N GLU A 220 -30.93 -12.80 -27.00
CA GLU A 220 -31.92 -13.60 -27.68
C GLU A 220 -31.96 -15.03 -27.15
N GLU A 221 -30.82 -15.67 -26.93
CA GLU A 221 -30.72 -17.00 -26.34
C GLU A 221 -31.30 -17.02 -24.92
N ALA A 222 -30.96 -16.02 -24.10
CA ALA A 222 -31.44 -15.87 -22.74
C ALA A 222 -32.97 -15.67 -22.70
N LEU A 223 -33.53 -14.82 -23.56
CA LEU A 223 -34.97 -14.62 -23.70
C LEU A 223 -35.68 -15.88 -24.19
N ALA A 224 -35.15 -16.59 -25.19
CA ALA A 224 -35.68 -17.83 -25.68
C ALA A 224 -35.73 -18.91 -24.58
N PHE A 225 -34.76 -18.95 -23.70
CA PHE A 225 -34.77 -19.82 -22.53
C PHE A 225 -35.87 -19.43 -21.54
N LEU A 226 -36.02 -18.12 -21.21
CA LEU A 226 -37.09 -17.65 -20.35
C LEU A 226 -38.49 -17.98 -20.94
N GLU A 227 -38.63 -17.88 -22.25
CA GLU A 227 -39.89 -18.28 -22.94
C GLU A 227 -40.21 -19.77 -22.73
N LYS A 228 -39.20 -20.66 -22.85
CA LYS A 228 -39.35 -22.11 -22.55
C LYS A 228 -39.79 -22.34 -21.11
N CYS A 229 -39.28 -21.55 -20.17
CA CYS A 229 -39.59 -21.66 -18.75
C CYS A 229 -41.03 -21.23 -18.38
N LYS A 230 -41.79 -20.55 -19.26
CA LYS A 230 -43.15 -20.09 -18.94
C LYS A 230 -44.08 -21.19 -18.50
N ASN A 231 -44.01 -22.34 -19.17
CA ASN A 231 -44.89 -23.48 -18.94
C ASN A 231 -44.11 -24.71 -18.43
N ALA A 232 -42.87 -24.57 -18.07
CA ALA A 232 -42.04 -25.67 -17.60
C ALA A 232 -42.41 -26.09 -16.16
N GLU A 233 -42.36 -27.39 -15.90
CA GLU A 233 -42.37 -27.96 -14.55
C GLU A 233 -40.92 -28.10 -14.03
N PHE A 234 -40.75 -27.86 -12.75
CA PHE A 234 -39.46 -27.93 -12.08
C PHE A 234 -39.49 -29.03 -11.02
N THR A 235 -38.62 -30.03 -11.16
CA THR A 235 -38.56 -31.17 -10.27
C THR A 235 -37.14 -31.43 -9.82
N VAL A 236 -36.94 -31.72 -8.55
CA VAL A 236 -35.64 -32.09 -8.00
C VAL A 236 -35.20 -33.42 -8.60
N GLU A 237 -34.13 -33.38 -9.39
CA GLU A 237 -33.54 -34.55 -10.04
C GLU A 237 -32.61 -35.30 -9.10
N SER A 238 -31.78 -34.56 -8.36
CA SER A 238 -30.85 -35.17 -7.43
C SER A 238 -30.46 -34.22 -6.28
N VAL A 239 -30.20 -34.83 -5.12
CA VAL A 239 -29.68 -34.13 -3.92
C VAL A 239 -28.38 -34.78 -3.49
N SER A 240 -27.27 -34.06 -3.63
CA SER A 240 -25.93 -34.53 -3.24
C SER A 240 -25.45 -33.78 -2.02
N LYS A 241 -25.16 -34.52 -0.94
CA LYS A 241 -24.57 -33.99 0.28
C LYS A 241 -23.10 -34.45 0.38
N LYS A 242 -22.18 -33.53 0.57
CA LYS A 242 -20.76 -33.83 0.71
C LYS A 242 -20.16 -33.11 1.92
N PRO A 243 -19.44 -33.84 2.77
CA PRO A 243 -18.69 -33.19 3.85
C PRO A 243 -17.60 -32.31 3.25
N LEU A 244 -17.47 -31.10 3.77
CA LEU A 244 -16.40 -30.13 3.43
C LEU A 244 -15.67 -29.77 4.71
N LYS A 245 -14.34 -29.76 4.63
CA LYS A 245 -13.48 -29.29 5.71
C LYS A 245 -12.81 -28.01 5.30
N ARG A 246 -12.75 -27.03 6.20
CA ARG A 246 -11.94 -25.81 6.04
C ARG A 246 -10.87 -25.83 7.09
N SER A 247 -9.62 -25.79 6.66
CA SER A 247 -8.45 -25.72 7.55
C SER A 247 -8.11 -24.27 7.87
N PRO A 248 -7.59 -23.99 9.07
CA PRO A 248 -7.11 -22.66 9.42
C PRO A 248 -5.84 -22.32 8.63
N ALA A 249 -5.65 -21.05 8.37
CA ALA A 249 -4.43 -20.54 7.77
C ALA A 249 -3.26 -20.54 8.78
N PRO A 250 -1.98 -20.60 8.30
CA PRO A 250 -0.80 -20.55 9.14
C PRO A 250 -0.72 -19.25 9.97
N PRO A 251 0.11 -19.22 11.03
CA PRO A 251 0.46 -17.99 11.73
C PRO A 251 1.02 -16.93 10.79
N PHE A 252 1.03 -15.68 11.21
CA PHE A 252 1.45 -14.58 10.36
C PHE A 252 2.96 -14.57 10.05
N THR A 253 3.27 -14.38 8.78
CA THR A 253 4.52 -13.78 8.29
C THR A 253 4.37 -12.25 8.22
N THR A 254 5.46 -11.53 7.93
CA THR A 254 5.40 -10.08 7.67
C THR A 254 4.41 -9.75 6.55
N SER A 255 4.48 -10.49 5.45
CA SER A 255 3.64 -10.28 4.27
C SER A 255 2.16 -10.51 4.59
N THR A 256 1.82 -11.67 5.17
CA THR A 256 0.43 -12.00 5.48
C THR A 256 -0.17 -11.10 6.56
N LEU A 257 0.65 -10.63 7.53
CA LEU A 257 0.21 -9.63 8.50
C LEU A 257 -0.13 -8.29 7.83
N GLN A 258 0.72 -7.83 6.90
CA GLN A 258 0.48 -6.60 6.15
C GLN A 258 -0.80 -6.68 5.32
N GLN A 259 -1.04 -7.82 4.67
CA GLN A 259 -2.24 -8.07 3.87
C GLN A 259 -3.51 -8.04 4.72
N GLU A 260 -3.55 -8.82 5.79
CA GLU A 260 -4.73 -8.91 6.65
C GLU A 260 -5.00 -7.63 7.45
N ALA A 261 -3.96 -6.93 7.89
CA ALA A 261 -4.12 -5.63 8.55
C ALA A 261 -4.68 -4.56 7.58
N ALA A 262 -4.28 -4.60 6.30
CA ALA A 262 -4.84 -3.72 5.29
C ALA A 262 -6.33 -4.02 5.05
N ARG A 263 -6.70 -5.28 4.90
CA ARG A 263 -8.09 -5.71 4.64
C ARG A 263 -9.01 -5.47 5.84
N LYS A 264 -8.61 -5.93 7.03
CA LYS A 264 -9.48 -5.92 8.23
C LYS A 264 -9.44 -4.62 9.02
N LEU A 265 -8.27 -3.96 9.06
CA LEU A 265 -8.06 -2.78 9.90
C LEU A 265 -7.95 -1.49 9.08
N GLY A 266 -7.83 -1.58 7.75
CA GLY A 266 -7.60 -0.44 6.87
C GLY A 266 -6.23 0.22 7.07
N PHE A 267 -5.24 -0.53 7.59
CA PHE A 267 -3.89 -0.01 7.82
C PHE A 267 -3.10 -0.03 6.51
N SER A 268 -2.28 0.99 6.27
CA SER A 268 -1.26 0.90 5.23
C SER A 268 -0.17 -0.08 5.65
N VAL A 269 0.57 -0.61 4.68
CA VAL A 269 1.70 -1.52 4.93
C VAL A 269 2.71 -0.90 5.88
N SER A 270 3.06 0.39 5.69
CA SER A 270 3.98 1.11 6.60
C SER A 270 3.41 1.32 7.99
N GLN A 271 2.11 1.60 8.11
CA GLN A 271 1.44 1.73 9.40
C GLN A 271 1.44 0.42 10.16
N THR A 272 1.17 -0.70 9.48
CA THR A 272 1.21 -2.04 10.07
C THR A 272 2.59 -2.32 10.67
N MET A 273 3.67 -2.06 9.91
CA MET A 273 5.04 -2.31 10.40
C MET A 273 5.43 -1.39 11.55
N MET A 274 5.02 -0.13 11.52
CA MET A 274 5.27 0.81 12.63
C MET A 274 4.57 0.37 13.92
N VAL A 275 3.34 -0.13 13.83
CA VAL A 275 2.59 -0.61 15.01
C VAL A 275 3.17 -1.95 15.50
N ALA A 276 3.51 -2.87 14.59
CA ALA A 276 4.13 -4.15 14.92
C ALA A 276 5.49 -3.96 15.61
N GLN A 277 6.33 -3.01 15.13
CA GLN A 277 7.58 -2.65 15.78
C GLN A 277 7.38 -2.23 17.23
N ARG A 278 6.37 -1.40 17.52
CA ARG A 278 6.05 -0.98 18.89
C ARG A 278 5.60 -2.14 19.77
N LEU A 279 4.77 -3.04 19.21
CA LEU A 279 4.34 -4.23 19.93
C LEU A 279 5.52 -5.15 20.29
N TYR A 280 6.44 -5.36 19.36
CA TYR A 280 7.67 -6.12 19.58
C TYR A 280 8.55 -5.47 20.64
N GLU A 281 8.88 -4.17 20.50
CA GLU A 281 9.74 -3.44 21.46
C GLU A 281 9.17 -3.40 22.89
N ASN A 282 7.83 -3.46 23.00
CA ASN A 282 7.13 -3.59 24.28
C ASN A 282 6.97 -5.04 24.76
N GLY A 283 7.58 -6.01 24.08
CA GLY A 283 7.55 -7.43 24.45
C GLY A 283 6.16 -8.06 24.35
N ARG A 284 5.31 -7.60 23.41
CA ARG A 284 3.95 -8.11 23.25
C ARG A 284 3.83 -9.18 22.17
N ILE A 285 4.68 -9.11 21.15
CA ILE A 285 4.74 -10.07 20.04
C ILE A 285 6.20 -10.48 19.78
N THR A 286 6.39 -11.56 19.02
CA THR A 286 7.68 -11.97 18.46
C THR A 286 8.16 -10.98 17.41
N TYR A 287 9.38 -11.14 16.93
CA TYR A 287 9.97 -10.29 15.90
C TYR A 287 9.09 -10.25 14.64
N MET A 288 8.80 -9.03 14.15
CA MET A 288 7.79 -8.81 13.12
C MET A 288 8.33 -8.87 11.69
N ARG A 289 9.64 -8.99 11.49
CA ARG A 289 10.25 -9.16 10.16
C ARG A 289 10.66 -10.62 9.98
N THR A 290 9.70 -11.45 9.59
CA THR A 290 9.89 -12.88 9.39
C THR A 290 9.06 -13.37 8.20
N ASP A 291 9.56 -14.32 7.49
CA ASP A 291 8.87 -15.11 6.48
C ASP A 291 8.52 -16.52 7.00
N SER A 292 8.87 -16.83 8.24
CA SER A 292 8.58 -18.08 8.90
C SER A 292 7.13 -18.17 9.37
N VAL A 293 6.55 -19.34 9.23
CA VAL A 293 5.25 -19.73 9.80
C VAL A 293 5.39 -20.68 11.00
N ASN A 294 6.63 -20.96 11.43
CA ASN A 294 6.91 -21.90 12.51
C ASN A 294 6.50 -21.32 13.87
N LEU A 295 6.03 -22.16 14.76
CA LEU A 295 5.78 -21.84 16.17
C LEU A 295 6.65 -22.73 17.05
N SER A 296 7.20 -22.16 18.11
CA SER A 296 7.92 -22.96 19.13
C SER A 296 6.99 -23.93 19.83
N GLY A 297 7.53 -25.04 20.34
CA GLY A 297 6.78 -26.00 21.13
C GLY A 297 6.14 -25.39 22.38
N LEU A 298 6.79 -24.37 22.98
CA LEU A 298 6.23 -23.63 24.11
C LEU A 298 4.96 -22.86 23.70
N CYS A 299 5.00 -22.19 22.56
CA CYS A 299 3.83 -21.47 22.02
C CYS A 299 2.68 -22.43 21.68
N ILE A 300 2.98 -23.55 21.02
CA ILE A 300 1.96 -24.55 20.65
C ILE A 300 1.27 -25.09 21.91
N ASN A 301 2.05 -25.44 22.95
CA ASN A 301 1.50 -25.97 24.22
C ASN A 301 0.66 -24.89 24.95
N ALA A 302 1.16 -23.65 25.04
CA ALA A 302 0.41 -22.56 25.66
C ALA A 302 -0.88 -22.24 24.89
N THR A 303 -0.84 -22.31 23.56
CA THR A 303 -2.04 -22.12 22.74
C THR A 303 -3.04 -23.26 22.92
N LYS A 304 -2.57 -24.51 23.03
CA LYS A 304 -3.43 -25.66 23.32
C LYS A 304 -4.17 -25.48 24.66
N GLU A 305 -3.44 -25.07 25.69
CA GLU A 305 -4.04 -24.80 27.01
C GLU A 305 -5.09 -23.70 26.93
N GLU A 306 -4.77 -22.58 26.25
CA GLU A 306 -5.69 -21.44 26.12
C GLU A 306 -6.95 -21.82 25.32
N VAL A 307 -6.81 -22.54 24.20
CA VAL A 307 -7.95 -23.03 23.41
C VAL A 307 -8.83 -23.95 24.21
N THR A 308 -8.22 -24.90 24.98
CA THR A 308 -8.95 -25.86 25.81
C THR A 308 -9.71 -25.14 26.90
N ASN A 309 -9.11 -24.15 27.56
CA ASN A 309 -9.73 -23.38 28.62
C ASN A 309 -10.89 -22.51 28.14
N LEU A 310 -10.77 -21.88 26.95
CA LEU A 310 -11.79 -20.97 26.42
C LEU A 310 -12.96 -21.67 25.73
N TRP A 311 -12.70 -22.80 25.04
CA TRP A 311 -13.70 -23.41 24.16
C TRP A 311 -13.85 -24.93 24.29
N GLY A 312 -12.93 -25.58 25.03
CA GLY A 312 -12.94 -27.02 25.24
C GLY A 312 -11.98 -27.78 24.32
N GLU A 313 -11.65 -29.02 24.72
CA GLU A 313 -10.63 -29.84 24.05
C GLU A 313 -10.95 -30.13 22.56
N GLN A 314 -12.24 -30.25 22.22
CA GLN A 314 -12.68 -30.51 20.84
C GLN A 314 -12.28 -29.40 19.83
N TYR A 315 -11.98 -28.19 20.32
CA TYR A 315 -11.51 -27.09 19.48
C TYR A 315 -9.98 -27.07 19.30
N SER A 316 -9.24 -27.85 20.06
CA SER A 316 -7.78 -27.86 20.01
C SER A 316 -7.28 -28.93 19.05
N LEU A 317 -6.47 -28.50 18.06
CA LEU A 317 -5.76 -29.39 17.15
C LEU A 317 -4.39 -28.77 16.83
N PRO A 318 -3.39 -29.00 17.69
CA PRO A 318 -2.05 -28.47 17.48
C PRO A 318 -1.44 -28.91 16.14
N ARG A 319 -0.80 -27.97 15.42
CA ARG A 319 -0.18 -28.19 14.12
C ARG A 319 1.21 -27.57 14.07
N ASN A 320 2.12 -28.25 13.39
CA ASN A 320 3.36 -27.67 12.95
C ASN A 320 3.20 -27.23 11.48
N PHE A 321 3.48 -25.97 11.24
CA PHE A 321 3.55 -25.42 9.88
C PHE A 321 5.00 -25.38 9.44
N HIS A 322 5.26 -25.66 8.18
CA HIS A 322 6.57 -25.57 7.58
C HIS A 322 6.59 -24.47 6.54
N THR A 323 7.66 -23.70 6.54
CA THR A 323 7.84 -22.62 5.57
C THR A 323 8.25 -23.22 4.24
N HIS A 324 7.52 -22.90 3.18
CA HIS A 324 7.82 -23.35 1.82
C HIS A 324 8.57 -22.30 0.98
N ALA A 325 8.81 -21.11 1.53
CA ALA A 325 9.52 -20.06 0.83
C ALA A 325 11.00 -20.45 0.64
N LYS A 326 11.50 -20.41 -0.60
CA LYS A 326 12.93 -20.57 -0.87
C LYS A 326 13.69 -19.45 -0.17
N GLY A 327 14.76 -19.78 0.57
CA GLY A 327 15.56 -18.81 1.32
C GLY A 327 14.94 -18.30 2.63
N ALA A 328 13.88 -18.97 3.13
CA ALA A 328 13.34 -18.68 4.45
C ALA A 328 14.35 -19.07 5.53
N GLN A 329 14.60 -18.15 6.46
CA GLN A 329 15.43 -18.44 7.63
C GLN A 329 14.62 -19.32 8.60
N GLU A 330 14.79 -20.63 8.54
CA GLU A 330 14.05 -21.60 9.36
C GLU A 330 14.20 -21.39 10.87
N ALA A 331 15.25 -20.67 11.30
CA ALA A 331 15.50 -20.36 12.70
C ALA A 331 14.49 -19.37 13.30
N HIS A 332 13.73 -18.63 12.48
CA HIS A 332 12.79 -17.62 12.95
C HIS A 332 11.42 -18.22 13.28
N GLU A 333 10.75 -17.66 14.28
CA GLU A 333 9.34 -17.91 14.54
C GLU A 333 8.43 -17.00 13.71
N ALA A 334 7.17 -17.43 13.56
CA ALA A 334 6.09 -16.60 13.04
C ALA A 334 5.79 -15.41 13.98
N ILE A 335 5.07 -14.42 13.46
CA ILE A 335 4.57 -13.30 14.27
C ILE A 335 3.42 -13.79 15.15
N ARG A 336 3.65 -13.82 16.46
CA ARG A 336 2.71 -14.31 17.47
C ARG A 336 2.78 -13.49 18.76
N PRO A 337 1.77 -13.55 19.63
CA PRO A 337 1.87 -13.02 20.98
C PRO A 337 3.00 -13.72 21.77
N THR A 338 3.68 -12.98 22.63
CA THR A 338 4.69 -13.56 23.55
C THR A 338 4.06 -14.45 24.61
N TYR A 339 2.84 -14.09 25.06
CA TYR A 339 2.07 -14.84 26.05
C TYR A 339 0.65 -15.08 25.54
N MET A 340 0.27 -16.34 25.33
CA MET A 340 -1.02 -16.71 24.74
C MET A 340 -2.23 -16.44 25.64
N ASN A 341 -2.03 -16.48 26.95
CA ASN A 341 -3.05 -16.17 27.96
C ASN A 341 -3.34 -14.66 28.11
N VAL A 342 -2.60 -13.80 27.41
CA VAL A 342 -2.84 -12.35 27.37
C VAL A 342 -3.70 -12.03 26.16
N THR A 343 -5.02 -12.05 26.32
CA THR A 343 -5.98 -11.80 25.22
C THR A 343 -6.14 -10.30 24.89
N LYS A 344 -5.80 -9.41 25.82
CA LYS A 344 -5.92 -7.94 25.66
C LYS A 344 -4.69 -7.25 26.22
N ILE A 345 -4.27 -6.18 25.58
CA ILE A 345 -3.13 -5.37 25.99
C ILE A 345 -3.55 -3.91 26.25
N ASP A 346 -2.74 -3.20 27.04
CA ASP A 346 -2.79 -1.75 27.13
C ASP A 346 -2.02 -1.13 25.98
N GLY A 347 -2.43 0.06 25.55
CA GLY A 347 -1.82 0.79 24.44
C GLY A 347 -2.80 1.60 23.64
N THR A 348 -2.35 2.09 22.51
CA THR A 348 -3.18 2.82 21.54
C THR A 348 -4.22 1.90 20.90
N GLN A 349 -5.28 2.48 20.33
CA GLN A 349 -6.29 1.71 19.60
C GLN A 349 -5.69 0.90 18.43
N GLN A 350 -4.66 1.43 17.78
CA GLN A 350 -3.98 0.74 16.69
C GLN A 350 -3.21 -0.48 17.19
N GLU A 351 -2.49 -0.35 18.30
CA GLU A 351 -1.77 -1.47 18.95
C GLU A 351 -2.75 -2.55 19.41
N LYS A 352 -3.85 -2.18 20.05
CA LYS A 352 -4.89 -3.13 20.49
C LYS A 352 -5.50 -3.90 19.32
N LYS A 353 -5.84 -3.22 18.22
CA LYS A 353 -6.42 -3.86 17.03
C LYS A 353 -5.44 -4.81 16.35
N LEU A 354 -4.18 -4.40 16.17
CA LEU A 354 -3.17 -5.25 15.54
C LEU A 354 -2.81 -6.46 16.40
N TYR A 355 -2.70 -6.27 17.71
CA TYR A 355 -2.47 -7.36 18.66
C TYR A 355 -3.62 -8.38 18.64
N ASP A 356 -4.87 -7.93 18.69
CA ASP A 356 -6.06 -8.79 18.60
C ASP A 356 -6.07 -9.63 17.33
N LEU A 357 -5.71 -8.99 16.19
CA LEU A 357 -5.59 -9.69 14.90
C LEU A 357 -4.51 -10.78 14.94
N ILE A 358 -3.32 -10.48 15.49
CA ILE A 358 -2.21 -11.43 15.64
C ILE A 358 -2.60 -12.57 16.58
N TRP A 359 -3.19 -12.25 17.73
CA TRP A 359 -3.63 -13.24 18.72
C TRP A 359 -4.65 -14.22 18.11
N LYS A 360 -5.70 -13.68 17.46
CA LYS A 360 -6.74 -14.49 16.83
C LYS A 360 -6.19 -15.41 15.74
N ARG A 361 -5.28 -14.93 14.91
CA ARG A 361 -4.65 -15.74 13.85
C ARG A 361 -3.82 -16.87 14.43
N THR A 362 -3.01 -16.58 15.45
CA THR A 362 -2.17 -17.56 16.12
C THR A 362 -3.03 -18.65 16.77
N VAL A 363 -4.05 -18.27 17.53
CA VAL A 363 -4.98 -19.20 18.17
C VAL A 363 -5.69 -20.06 17.13
N ALA A 364 -6.29 -19.41 16.10
CA ALA A 364 -7.01 -20.10 15.04
C ALA A 364 -6.15 -21.13 14.30
N SER A 365 -4.86 -20.85 14.11
CA SER A 365 -3.93 -21.77 13.45
C SER A 365 -3.77 -23.11 14.19
N GLN A 366 -3.99 -23.13 15.51
CA GLN A 366 -3.87 -24.27 16.40
C GLN A 366 -5.24 -24.88 16.79
N MET A 367 -6.34 -24.39 16.17
CA MET A 367 -7.69 -24.90 16.41
C MET A 367 -8.09 -25.96 15.39
N ALA A 368 -9.11 -26.75 15.75
CA ALA A 368 -9.71 -27.75 14.89
C ALA A 368 -10.29 -27.14 13.60
N GLU A 369 -10.36 -27.94 12.56
CA GLU A 369 -10.95 -27.56 11.28
C GLU A 369 -12.45 -27.26 11.45
N ALA A 370 -12.96 -26.35 10.64
CA ALA A 370 -14.38 -26.17 10.51
C ALA A 370 -14.95 -27.26 9.60
N LEU A 371 -16.03 -27.89 10.08
CA LEU A 371 -16.73 -28.93 9.34
C LEU A 371 -18.03 -28.37 8.78
N LEU A 372 -18.24 -28.55 7.49
CA LEU A 372 -19.42 -28.10 6.77
C LEU A 372 -20.02 -29.29 6.02
N GLU A 373 -21.30 -29.24 5.81
CA GLU A 373 -22.00 -30.09 4.83
C GLU A 373 -22.40 -29.22 3.66
N LYS A 374 -21.87 -29.51 2.47
CA LYS A 374 -22.25 -28.84 1.24
C LYS A 374 -23.33 -29.66 0.58
N THR A 375 -24.52 -29.07 0.45
CA THR A 375 -25.67 -29.64 -0.27
C THR A 375 -25.71 -29.02 -1.66
N ARG A 376 -25.81 -29.85 -2.67
CA ARG A 376 -26.08 -29.47 -4.08
C ARG A 376 -27.36 -30.13 -4.53
N VAL A 377 -28.31 -29.33 -4.94
CA VAL A 377 -29.59 -29.77 -5.48
C VAL A 377 -29.60 -29.48 -6.97
N THR A 378 -29.81 -30.51 -7.80
CA THR A 378 -29.99 -30.36 -9.24
C THR A 378 -31.50 -30.39 -9.53
N ILE A 379 -31.98 -29.39 -10.25
CA ILE A 379 -33.42 -29.19 -10.56
C ILE A 379 -33.60 -29.34 -12.06
N ASN A 380 -34.33 -30.35 -12.46
CA ASN A 380 -34.71 -30.60 -13.85
C ASN A 380 -35.79 -29.62 -14.31
N ILE A 381 -35.71 -29.22 -15.57
CA ILE A 381 -36.64 -28.31 -16.25
C ILE A 381 -37.35 -29.13 -17.34
N SER A 382 -38.66 -29.26 -17.27
CA SER A 382 -39.39 -30.01 -18.31
C SER A 382 -39.23 -29.36 -19.69
N GLY A 383 -38.74 -30.13 -20.66
CA GLY A 383 -38.52 -29.66 -22.04
C GLY A 383 -37.25 -28.85 -22.27
N ALA A 384 -36.31 -28.84 -21.33
CA ALA A 384 -34.99 -28.26 -21.48
C ALA A 384 -33.89 -29.29 -21.11
N SER A 385 -32.68 -29.09 -21.63
CA SER A 385 -31.50 -29.91 -21.31
C SER A 385 -30.68 -29.32 -20.19
N GLU A 386 -30.90 -28.05 -19.89
CA GLU A 386 -30.23 -27.27 -18.85
C GLU A 386 -30.86 -27.58 -17.48
N HIS A 387 -30.09 -27.38 -16.40
CA HIS A 387 -30.57 -27.62 -15.04
C HIS A 387 -30.34 -26.39 -14.17
N PHE A 388 -31.27 -26.13 -13.27
CA PHE A 388 -30.99 -25.22 -12.17
C PHE A 388 -30.27 -25.96 -11.06
N VAL A 389 -29.30 -25.27 -10.45
CA VAL A 389 -28.50 -25.80 -9.36
C VAL A 389 -28.63 -24.88 -8.13
N ALA A 390 -29.20 -25.42 -7.06
CA ALA A 390 -29.15 -24.75 -5.75
C ALA A 390 -28.04 -25.34 -4.93
N THR A 391 -27.26 -24.46 -4.26
CA THR A 391 -26.19 -24.87 -3.37
C THR A 391 -26.37 -24.23 -2.02
N GLY A 392 -26.20 -25.03 -0.97
CA GLY A 392 -26.19 -24.53 0.42
C GLY A 392 -25.06 -25.16 1.20
N GLU A 393 -24.57 -24.43 2.24
CA GLU A 393 -23.57 -24.93 3.16
C GLU A 393 -24.13 -24.83 4.58
N VAL A 394 -24.06 -25.92 5.32
CA VAL A 394 -24.44 -25.98 6.73
C VAL A 394 -23.18 -26.17 7.54
N LEU A 395 -22.90 -25.25 8.46
CA LEU A 395 -21.78 -25.35 9.39
C LEU A 395 -22.18 -26.34 10.48
N THR A 396 -21.58 -27.54 10.48
CA THR A 396 -21.83 -28.60 11.46
C THR A 396 -20.92 -28.47 12.68
N PHE A 397 -19.72 -27.94 12.50
CA PHE A 397 -18.79 -27.60 13.57
C PHE A 397 -17.97 -26.38 13.15
N ASP A 398 -17.98 -25.32 13.97
CA ASP A 398 -17.38 -24.05 13.62
C ASP A 398 -15.83 -24.04 13.70
N GLY A 399 -15.24 -24.92 14.53
CA GLY A 399 -13.79 -25.04 14.65
C GLY A 399 -13.10 -23.67 14.82
N PHE A 400 -12.06 -23.43 14.02
CA PHE A 400 -11.31 -22.16 14.05
C PHE A 400 -12.13 -20.94 13.61
N LEU A 401 -13.21 -21.13 12.83
CA LEU A 401 -14.08 -20.02 12.37
C LEU A 401 -14.78 -19.31 13.53
N LYS A 402 -14.84 -19.94 14.70
CA LYS A 402 -15.31 -19.32 15.94
C LYS A 402 -14.50 -18.09 16.34
N VAL A 403 -13.21 -18.07 16.01
CA VAL A 403 -12.26 -17.03 16.42
C VAL A 403 -11.85 -16.17 15.25
N TYR A 404 -11.64 -16.76 14.08
CA TYR A 404 -11.00 -16.08 12.95
C TYR A 404 -11.54 -16.53 11.59
N ARG A 405 -11.85 -15.55 10.74
CA ARG A 405 -12.10 -15.74 9.31
C ARG A 405 -11.08 -14.94 8.52
N GLU A 406 -10.45 -15.56 7.55
CA GLU A 406 -9.54 -14.89 6.62
C GLU A 406 -10.32 -13.97 5.67
N SER A 407 -9.69 -12.84 5.26
CA SER A 407 -10.25 -11.94 4.26
C SER A 407 -9.62 -12.25 2.90
N THR A 408 -10.39 -12.10 1.83
CA THR A 408 -9.90 -12.21 0.45
C THR A 408 -9.94 -10.84 -0.23
N ASP A 409 -9.12 -10.62 -1.26
CA ASP A 409 -9.14 -9.40 -2.07
C ASP A 409 -10.24 -9.44 -3.16
N ASP A 410 -10.83 -10.62 -3.38
CA ASP A 410 -11.89 -10.80 -4.35
C ASP A 410 -13.17 -10.17 -3.83
N GLU A 411 -13.53 -9.03 -4.41
CA GLU A 411 -14.84 -8.40 -4.28
C GLU A 411 -15.91 -9.23 -5.04
N ASP A 412 -15.86 -10.56 -4.95
CA ASP A 412 -16.91 -11.39 -5.50
C ASP A 412 -18.16 -11.18 -4.64
N GLU A 413 -19.04 -10.29 -5.11
CA GLU A 413 -20.40 -10.10 -4.61
C GLU A 413 -21.20 -11.41 -4.56
N ASN A 414 -20.65 -12.48 -5.17
CA ASN A 414 -21.26 -13.79 -5.25
C ASN A 414 -20.99 -14.71 -4.03
N GLN A 415 -20.09 -14.35 -3.11
CA GLN A 415 -19.84 -15.17 -1.91
C GLN A 415 -20.86 -14.97 -0.78
N SER A 416 -21.72 -13.98 -0.87
CA SER A 416 -22.73 -13.73 0.18
C SER A 416 -23.90 -14.73 0.16
N ASP A 417 -24.14 -15.43 -0.94
CA ASP A 417 -25.31 -16.30 -1.09
C ASP A 417 -25.04 -17.81 -0.81
N SER A 418 -23.78 -18.27 -0.84
CA SER A 418 -23.48 -19.69 -0.62
C SER A 418 -23.61 -20.16 0.85
N SER A 419 -23.79 -19.25 1.80
CA SER A 419 -23.95 -19.58 3.22
C SER A 419 -25.41 -19.75 3.66
N ARG A 420 -26.38 -19.70 2.74
CA ARG A 420 -27.78 -19.95 3.08
C ARG A 420 -28.02 -21.46 3.29
N MET A 421 -28.66 -21.78 4.40
CA MET A 421 -29.13 -23.14 4.65
C MET A 421 -30.28 -23.43 3.70
N LEU A 422 -30.11 -24.46 2.89
CA LEU A 422 -31.24 -24.96 2.09
C LEU A 422 -32.29 -25.60 3.00
N PRO A 423 -33.60 -25.44 2.72
CA PRO A 423 -34.63 -26.18 3.41
C PRO A 423 -34.51 -27.69 3.12
N PRO A 424 -35.16 -28.54 3.87
CA PRO A 424 -35.25 -29.96 3.54
C PRO A 424 -35.82 -30.14 2.12
N ILE A 425 -35.04 -30.75 1.24
CA ILE A 425 -35.36 -30.99 -0.16
C ILE A 425 -35.02 -32.45 -0.47
N ASN A 426 -35.93 -33.16 -1.12
CA ASN A 426 -35.76 -34.56 -1.51
C ASN A 426 -35.85 -34.72 -3.03
N GLU A 427 -35.26 -35.79 -3.55
CA GLU A 427 -35.39 -36.16 -4.94
C GLU A 427 -36.87 -36.42 -5.28
N GLY A 428 -37.32 -35.89 -6.42
CA GLY A 428 -38.69 -35.96 -6.87
C GLY A 428 -39.60 -34.84 -6.38
N ASP A 429 -39.13 -33.95 -5.48
CA ASP A 429 -39.93 -32.81 -5.03
C ASP A 429 -40.22 -31.86 -6.19
N LYS A 430 -41.50 -31.43 -6.28
CA LYS A 430 -41.91 -30.40 -7.23
C LYS A 430 -41.73 -29.04 -6.63
N LEU A 431 -41.09 -28.16 -7.40
CA LEU A 431 -40.80 -26.80 -7.00
C LEU A 431 -41.71 -25.80 -7.72
N GLU A 432 -42.31 -24.90 -6.98
CA GLU A 432 -43.10 -23.81 -7.56
C GLU A 432 -42.17 -22.65 -7.95
N ARG A 433 -42.16 -22.27 -9.22
CA ARG A 433 -41.42 -21.14 -9.71
C ARG A 433 -42.03 -19.83 -9.21
N ARG A 434 -41.30 -19.04 -8.49
CA ARG A 434 -41.65 -17.66 -8.10
C ARG A 434 -41.20 -16.67 -9.13
N GLU A 435 -39.92 -16.74 -9.51
CA GLU A 435 -39.28 -15.82 -10.42
C GLU A 435 -38.09 -16.50 -11.10
N ILE A 436 -37.85 -16.19 -12.39
CA ILE A 436 -36.60 -16.49 -13.08
C ILE A 436 -36.10 -15.20 -13.67
N THR A 437 -34.82 -14.86 -13.38
CA THR A 437 -34.20 -13.61 -13.80
C THR A 437 -32.97 -13.90 -14.65
N SER A 438 -32.93 -13.35 -15.86
CA SER A 438 -31.75 -13.27 -16.70
C SER A 438 -31.04 -11.96 -16.40
N ILE A 439 -29.76 -12.01 -16.08
CA ILE A 439 -28.96 -10.85 -15.70
C ILE A 439 -27.77 -10.77 -16.66
N GLU A 440 -27.71 -9.69 -17.44
CA GLU A 440 -26.53 -9.39 -18.24
C GLU A 440 -25.33 -9.16 -17.33
N ARG A 441 -24.22 -9.85 -17.61
CA ARG A 441 -22.95 -9.76 -16.90
C ARG A 441 -21.82 -9.65 -17.91
N PHE A 442 -20.68 -9.23 -17.41
CA PHE A 442 -19.49 -9.03 -18.22
C PHE A 442 -18.32 -9.76 -17.55
N THR A 443 -17.46 -10.35 -18.37
CA THR A 443 -16.22 -10.89 -17.86
C THR A 443 -15.41 -9.77 -17.18
N GLN A 444 -14.78 -10.12 -16.08
CA GLN A 444 -13.97 -9.14 -15.30
C GLN A 444 -12.51 -9.25 -15.70
N GLY A 445 -11.90 -8.12 -15.98
CA GLY A 445 -10.45 -8.01 -16.18
C GLY A 445 -9.68 -8.12 -14.87
N PRO A 446 -8.34 -8.18 -14.96
CA PRO A 446 -7.52 -8.20 -13.75
C PRO A 446 -7.75 -6.96 -12.90
N ALA A 447 -7.79 -7.13 -11.58
CA ALA A 447 -7.95 -6.02 -10.66
C ALA A 447 -6.63 -5.24 -10.48
N ARG A 448 -6.71 -3.90 -10.31
CA ARG A 448 -5.56 -3.10 -9.89
C ARG A 448 -5.08 -3.52 -8.51
N TYR A 449 -3.77 -3.44 -8.29
CA TYR A 449 -3.19 -3.75 -6.99
C TYR A 449 -3.65 -2.76 -5.91
N THR A 450 -3.95 -3.31 -4.72
CA THR A 450 -3.87 -2.59 -3.46
C THR A 450 -2.43 -2.66 -2.93
N GLU A 451 -2.09 -1.96 -1.85
CA GLU A 451 -0.79 -2.20 -1.19
C GLU A 451 -0.64 -3.66 -0.74
N ALA A 452 -1.72 -4.26 -0.24
CA ALA A 452 -1.75 -5.64 0.22
C ALA A 452 -1.49 -6.64 -0.92
N SER A 453 -2.23 -6.52 -2.04
CA SER A 453 -2.04 -7.44 -3.17
C SER A 453 -0.73 -7.20 -3.93
N LEU A 454 -0.16 -5.98 -3.87
CA LEU A 454 1.18 -5.74 -4.40
C LEU A 454 2.25 -6.43 -3.54
N VAL A 455 2.15 -6.39 -2.19
CA VAL A 455 3.03 -7.15 -1.29
C VAL A 455 2.94 -8.64 -1.61
N HIS A 456 1.72 -9.16 -1.73
CA HIS A 456 1.52 -10.57 -2.07
C HIS A 456 2.19 -10.94 -3.39
N LYS A 457 2.03 -10.10 -4.43
CA LYS A 457 2.64 -10.35 -5.74
C LYS A 457 4.17 -10.26 -5.71
N MET A 458 4.72 -9.32 -4.93
CA MET A 458 6.18 -9.24 -4.73
C MET A 458 6.72 -10.49 -4.01
N GLU A 459 6.04 -10.96 -2.98
CA GLU A 459 6.39 -12.19 -2.26
C GLU A 459 6.34 -13.42 -3.18
N GLU A 460 5.25 -13.59 -3.94
CA GLU A 460 5.07 -14.66 -4.93
C GLU A 460 6.22 -14.73 -5.94
N LEU A 461 6.71 -13.57 -6.39
CA LEU A 461 7.79 -13.45 -7.35
C LEU A 461 9.18 -13.43 -6.71
N GLY A 462 9.30 -13.53 -5.39
CA GLY A 462 10.58 -13.42 -4.68
C GLY A 462 11.23 -12.03 -4.70
N ILE A 463 10.46 -10.99 -5.02
CA ILE A 463 10.93 -9.59 -5.16
C ILE A 463 10.91 -8.91 -3.80
N GLY A 464 12.07 -8.73 -3.20
CA GLY A 464 12.22 -8.15 -1.87
C GLY A 464 12.12 -9.17 -0.74
N ARG A 465 12.15 -8.68 0.48
CA ARG A 465 12.13 -9.48 1.73
C ARG A 465 11.30 -8.74 2.79
N PRO A 466 10.98 -9.35 3.93
CA PRO A 466 10.22 -8.72 5.03
C PRO A 466 10.65 -7.29 5.39
N SER A 467 11.94 -7.01 5.32
CA SER A 467 12.50 -5.67 5.61
C SER A 467 12.24 -4.63 4.51
N THR A 468 11.92 -5.03 3.27
CA THR A 468 11.87 -4.13 2.10
C THR A 468 10.49 -3.87 1.53
N TYR A 469 9.47 -4.69 1.82
CA TYR A 469 8.13 -4.49 1.26
C TYR A 469 7.56 -3.10 1.59
N ALA A 470 7.47 -2.76 2.88
CA ALA A 470 6.93 -1.49 3.32
C ALA A 470 7.73 -0.26 2.83
N PRO A 471 9.09 -0.23 2.93
CA PRO A 471 9.90 0.85 2.38
C PRO A 471 9.73 1.03 0.87
N THR A 472 9.66 -0.08 0.10
CA THR A 472 9.49 -0.03 -1.36
C THR A 472 8.17 0.63 -1.74
N ILE A 473 7.05 0.14 -1.17
CA ILE A 473 5.70 0.67 -1.45
C ILE A 473 5.58 2.14 -1.04
N SER A 474 6.17 2.53 0.09
CA SER A 474 6.21 3.93 0.49
C SER A 474 7.04 4.79 -0.46
N THR A 475 8.18 4.27 -0.92
CA THR A 475 9.11 4.99 -1.79
C THR A 475 8.51 5.27 -3.16
N ILE A 476 7.88 4.28 -3.81
CA ILE A 476 7.28 4.47 -5.15
C ILE A 476 6.11 5.47 -5.12
N GLN A 477 5.36 5.54 -4.01
CA GLN A 477 4.31 6.54 -3.81
C GLN A 477 4.90 7.92 -3.48
N HIS A 478 5.90 8.00 -2.60
CA HIS A 478 6.55 9.27 -2.23
C HIS A 478 7.28 9.93 -3.42
N ARG A 479 7.80 9.14 -4.34
CA ARG A 479 8.44 9.59 -5.59
C ARG A 479 7.44 9.88 -6.71
N GLU A 480 6.15 9.73 -6.42
CA GLU A 480 5.07 9.97 -7.36
C GLU A 480 5.16 9.11 -8.64
N TYR A 481 5.77 7.92 -8.56
CA TYR A 481 5.73 6.94 -9.66
C TYR A 481 4.42 6.16 -9.67
N VAL A 482 3.85 6.00 -8.50
CA VAL A 482 2.56 5.35 -8.26
C VAL A 482 1.73 6.24 -7.35
N THR A 483 0.44 6.33 -7.62
CA THR A 483 -0.53 7.09 -6.80
C THR A 483 -1.68 6.19 -6.37
N ARG A 484 -2.45 6.64 -5.37
CA ARG A 484 -3.69 5.96 -4.98
C ARG A 484 -4.86 6.57 -5.72
N GLY A 485 -5.70 5.72 -6.31
CA GLY A 485 -6.95 6.12 -6.92
C GLY A 485 -7.99 6.59 -5.92
N ASP A 486 -8.90 7.44 -6.38
CA ASP A 486 -10.02 7.98 -5.62
C ASP A 486 -11.37 7.91 -6.38
N SER A 487 -11.37 7.33 -7.58
CA SER A 487 -12.54 7.22 -8.45
C SER A 487 -13.50 6.11 -7.97
N LYS A 488 -14.79 6.39 -8.06
CA LYS A 488 -15.84 5.40 -7.86
C LYS A 488 -16.11 4.53 -9.09
N GLY A 489 -15.41 4.78 -10.20
CA GLY A 489 -15.62 4.13 -11.48
C GLY A 489 -16.62 4.87 -12.38
N LYS A 490 -16.89 4.25 -13.53
CA LYS A 490 -17.84 4.76 -14.54
C LYS A 490 -19.15 3.96 -14.43
N GLU A 491 -20.26 4.65 -14.61
CA GLU A 491 -21.57 4.01 -14.66
C GLU A 491 -21.71 3.19 -15.95
N ARG A 492 -22.11 1.94 -15.81
CA ARG A 492 -22.45 1.02 -16.91
C ARG A 492 -23.88 0.55 -16.74
N GLN A 493 -24.63 0.50 -17.84
CA GLN A 493 -25.96 -0.09 -17.88
C GLN A 493 -25.86 -1.58 -18.18
N TYR A 494 -26.78 -2.36 -17.65
CA TYR A 494 -26.93 -3.77 -17.93
C TYR A 494 -28.42 -4.18 -17.92
N LEU A 495 -28.76 -5.19 -18.72
CA LEU A 495 -30.13 -5.71 -18.88
C LEU A 495 -30.48 -6.73 -17.79
N VAL A 496 -31.70 -6.65 -17.34
CA VAL A 496 -32.31 -7.64 -16.43
C VAL A 496 -33.71 -8.01 -16.95
N ASP A 497 -33.86 -9.25 -17.38
CA ASP A 497 -35.17 -9.79 -17.79
C ASP A 497 -35.70 -10.64 -16.66
N THR A 498 -36.92 -10.40 -16.26
CA THR A 498 -37.58 -11.11 -15.16
C THR A 498 -38.88 -11.78 -15.65
N LEU A 499 -38.93 -13.09 -15.49
CA LEU A 499 -40.13 -13.88 -15.73
C LEU A 499 -40.91 -14.09 -14.41
N LYS A 500 -42.09 -13.49 -14.30
CA LYS A 500 -43.08 -13.72 -13.22
C LYS A 500 -44.37 -14.17 -13.78
N GLY A 501 -44.91 -15.31 -13.27
CA GLY A 501 -46.05 -15.95 -13.91
C GLY A 501 -45.71 -16.29 -15.37
N ILE A 502 -46.43 -15.71 -16.32
CA ILE A 502 -46.18 -15.87 -17.77
C ILE A 502 -45.64 -14.60 -18.43
N VAL A 503 -45.31 -13.56 -17.64
CA VAL A 503 -44.90 -12.26 -18.16
C VAL A 503 -43.39 -12.09 -17.97
N ILE A 504 -42.69 -11.73 -19.06
CA ILE A 504 -41.28 -11.34 -19.04
C ILE A 504 -41.23 -9.81 -19.08
N THR A 505 -40.52 -9.23 -18.16
CA THR A 505 -40.29 -7.77 -18.09
C THR A 505 -38.80 -7.47 -18.17
N THR A 506 -38.41 -6.58 -19.08
CA THR A 506 -37.00 -6.12 -19.25
C THR A 506 -36.80 -4.79 -18.55
N LYS A 507 -35.73 -4.67 -17.77
CA LYS A 507 -35.33 -3.44 -17.09
C LYS A 507 -33.86 -3.18 -17.32
N ASN A 508 -33.52 -1.92 -17.59
CA ASN A 508 -32.13 -1.42 -17.54
C ASN A 508 -31.78 -1.09 -16.09
N LYS A 509 -30.74 -1.72 -15.57
CA LYS A 509 -30.11 -1.38 -14.29
C LYS A 509 -28.75 -0.74 -14.52
N LYS A 510 -28.20 -0.14 -13.50
CA LYS A 510 -26.92 0.56 -13.54
C LYS A 510 -25.99 0.02 -12.46
N GLU A 511 -24.72 -0.10 -12.80
CA GLU A 511 -23.63 -0.47 -11.87
C GLU A 511 -22.42 0.44 -12.08
N ASN A 512 -21.57 0.58 -11.06
CA ASN A 512 -20.29 1.29 -11.20
C ASN A 512 -19.17 0.28 -11.50
N VAL A 513 -18.42 0.53 -12.57
CA VAL A 513 -17.34 -0.35 -13.03
C VAL A 513 -16.01 0.38 -13.08
N GLY A 514 -14.91 -0.34 -12.79
CA GLY A 514 -13.56 0.21 -12.89
C GLY A 514 -13.23 1.22 -11.78
N GLY A 515 -13.89 1.12 -10.63
CA GLY A 515 -13.53 1.90 -9.45
C GLY A 515 -12.09 1.60 -9.01
N ASP A 516 -11.35 2.67 -8.65
CA ASP A 516 -9.95 2.57 -8.28
C ASP A 516 -9.65 3.05 -6.86
N LYS A 517 -10.68 3.37 -6.07
CA LYS A 517 -10.51 3.88 -4.70
C LYS A 517 -9.63 2.97 -3.86
N GLY A 518 -8.49 3.54 -3.40
CA GLY A 518 -7.49 2.80 -2.60
C GLY A 518 -6.60 1.85 -3.40
N LYS A 519 -6.79 1.71 -4.71
CA LYS A 519 -5.94 0.94 -5.62
C LYS A 519 -4.72 1.77 -6.03
N LEU A 520 -3.67 1.08 -6.45
CA LEU A 520 -2.43 1.69 -6.93
C LEU A 520 -2.48 1.85 -8.44
N LEU A 521 -2.23 3.07 -8.91
CA LEU A 521 -2.18 3.43 -10.33
C LEU A 521 -0.81 3.97 -10.66
N PRO A 522 -0.24 3.63 -11.83
CA PRO A 522 0.99 4.27 -12.29
C PRO A 522 0.68 5.72 -12.69
N THR A 523 1.64 6.61 -12.48
CA THR A 523 1.60 7.96 -13.01
C THR A 523 2.28 7.98 -14.38
N ASP A 524 2.03 9.03 -15.19
CA ASP A 524 2.75 9.20 -16.47
C ASP A 524 4.28 9.21 -16.28
N VAL A 525 4.76 9.81 -15.18
CA VAL A 525 6.20 9.80 -14.86
C VAL A 525 6.66 8.39 -14.54
N GLY A 526 5.86 7.62 -13.80
CA GLY A 526 6.16 6.22 -13.48
C GLY A 526 6.23 5.37 -14.75
N ILE A 527 5.29 5.53 -15.67
CA ILE A 527 5.26 4.82 -16.97
C ILE A 527 6.50 5.15 -17.79
N VAL A 528 6.81 6.45 -17.99
CA VAL A 528 7.97 6.88 -18.77
C VAL A 528 9.29 6.40 -18.19
N VAL A 529 9.44 6.43 -16.87
CA VAL A 529 10.64 5.89 -16.20
C VAL A 529 10.73 4.38 -16.36
N ASN A 530 9.61 3.68 -16.20
CA ASN A 530 9.54 2.23 -16.41
C ASN A 530 9.99 1.86 -17.82
N ASP A 531 9.42 2.49 -18.86
CA ASP A 531 9.70 2.18 -20.24
C ASP A 531 11.16 2.48 -20.60
N PHE A 532 11.66 3.64 -20.18
CA PHE A 532 13.07 3.98 -20.37
C PHE A 532 14.00 2.93 -19.72
N LEU A 533 13.68 2.48 -18.50
CA LEU A 533 14.50 1.48 -17.83
C LEU A 533 14.36 0.10 -18.47
N MET A 534 13.16 -0.26 -18.95
CA MET A 534 12.93 -1.53 -19.68
C MET A 534 13.74 -1.58 -20.98
N ASP A 535 13.77 -0.46 -21.73
CA ASP A 535 14.50 -0.37 -23.01
C ASP A 535 16.02 -0.34 -22.81
N SER A 536 16.49 0.37 -21.75
CA SER A 536 17.92 0.62 -21.55
C SER A 536 18.60 -0.36 -20.60
N PHE A 537 17.88 -0.95 -19.65
CA PHE A 537 18.37 -1.82 -18.59
C PHE A 537 17.43 -3.01 -18.35
N PRO A 538 17.15 -3.83 -19.38
CA PRO A 538 16.16 -4.91 -19.28
C PRO A 538 16.51 -5.93 -18.18
N THR A 539 17.79 -6.21 -17.95
CA THR A 539 18.25 -7.14 -16.90
C THR A 539 17.87 -6.63 -15.51
N ILE A 540 18.09 -5.33 -15.21
CA ILE A 540 17.72 -4.74 -13.91
C ILE A 540 16.21 -4.74 -13.68
N MET A 541 15.44 -4.65 -14.76
CA MET A 541 13.99 -4.63 -14.73
C MET A 541 13.36 -6.03 -14.72
N ASP A 542 14.14 -7.08 -14.95
CA ASP A 542 13.66 -8.47 -14.96
C ASP A 542 13.26 -8.93 -13.55
N TYR A 543 12.10 -9.58 -13.44
CA TYR A 543 11.57 -10.08 -12.16
C TYR A 543 12.47 -11.17 -11.58
N ASN A 544 12.94 -12.10 -12.44
CA ASN A 544 13.77 -13.20 -12.00
C ASN A 544 15.15 -12.72 -11.57
N PHE A 545 15.71 -11.70 -12.24
CA PHE A 545 16.99 -11.12 -11.82
C PHE A 545 16.92 -10.60 -10.38
N THR A 546 15.86 -9.84 -10.04
CA THR A 546 15.68 -9.33 -8.66
C THR A 546 15.51 -10.46 -7.66
N ALA A 547 14.79 -11.52 -8.00
CA ALA A 547 14.62 -12.70 -7.15
C ALA A 547 15.96 -13.44 -6.93
N HIS A 548 16.73 -13.67 -8.00
CA HIS A 548 18.05 -14.33 -7.91
C HIS A 548 19.03 -13.52 -7.05
N VAL A 549 19.06 -12.19 -7.18
CA VAL A 549 19.90 -11.35 -6.32
C VAL A 549 19.52 -11.48 -4.84
N GLU A 550 18.24 -11.62 -4.52
CA GLU A 550 17.82 -11.88 -3.14
C GLU A 550 18.23 -13.28 -2.67
N GLU A 551 18.21 -14.30 -3.56
CA GLU A 551 18.73 -15.63 -3.28
C GLU A 551 20.27 -15.62 -3.10
N ASP A 552 21.00 -14.80 -3.87
CA ASP A 552 22.45 -14.62 -3.71
C ASP A 552 22.76 -14.04 -2.31
N PHE A 553 22.01 -13.03 -1.86
CA PHE A 553 22.16 -12.51 -0.51
C PHE A 553 21.86 -13.57 0.57
N ASP A 554 20.92 -14.48 0.32
CA ASP A 554 20.63 -15.58 1.24
C ASP A 554 21.82 -16.57 1.25
N ARG A 555 22.42 -16.93 0.10
CA ARG A 555 23.62 -17.77 0.02
C ARG A 555 24.85 -17.13 0.69
N ILE A 556 25.01 -15.82 0.57
CA ILE A 556 26.07 -15.08 1.28
C ILE A 556 25.84 -15.18 2.79
N ALA A 557 24.62 -15.00 3.25
CA ALA A 557 24.27 -15.11 4.67
C ALA A 557 24.51 -16.51 5.25
N GLU A 558 24.43 -17.55 4.42
CA GLU A 558 24.73 -18.94 4.77
C GLU A 558 26.23 -19.30 4.61
N GLY A 559 27.05 -18.35 4.15
CA GLY A 559 28.49 -18.57 3.91
C GLY A 559 28.80 -19.41 2.69
N GLN A 560 27.85 -19.57 1.77
CA GLN A 560 28.00 -20.39 0.55
C GLN A 560 28.55 -19.58 -0.63
N GLU A 561 28.52 -18.25 -0.54
CA GLU A 561 28.97 -17.34 -1.60
C GLU A 561 29.74 -16.14 -1.03
N GLU A 562 30.78 -15.70 -1.75
CA GLU A 562 31.58 -14.55 -1.38
C GLU A 562 30.98 -13.26 -2.02
N TRP A 563 30.60 -12.29 -1.19
CA TRP A 563 29.84 -11.13 -1.65
C TRP A 563 30.60 -10.24 -2.66
N LYS A 564 31.93 -10.10 -2.55
CA LYS A 564 32.72 -9.33 -3.53
C LYS A 564 32.80 -10.01 -4.90
N ALA A 565 32.80 -11.34 -4.94
CA ALA A 565 32.74 -12.09 -6.19
C ALA A 565 31.39 -11.88 -6.89
N MET A 566 30.29 -11.93 -6.14
CA MET A 566 28.94 -11.61 -6.63
C MET A 566 28.89 -10.16 -7.18
N MET A 567 29.42 -9.17 -6.45
CA MET A 567 29.46 -7.78 -6.89
C MET A 567 30.27 -7.58 -8.16
N LYS A 568 31.40 -8.29 -8.31
CA LYS A 568 32.25 -8.26 -9.50
C LYS A 568 31.53 -8.82 -10.72
N ALA A 569 30.83 -9.95 -10.56
CA ALA A 569 30.03 -10.55 -11.61
C ALA A 569 28.91 -9.60 -12.07
N PHE A 570 28.18 -9.01 -11.13
CA PHE A 570 27.14 -8.03 -11.43
C PHE A 570 27.68 -6.79 -12.17
N TYR A 571 28.78 -6.21 -11.69
CA TYR A 571 29.34 -4.98 -12.26
C TYR A 571 29.92 -5.18 -13.65
N ALA A 572 30.43 -6.38 -13.97
CA ALA A 572 31.00 -6.69 -15.27
C ALA A 572 30.02 -6.45 -16.44
N ASP A 573 28.74 -6.68 -16.23
CA ASP A 573 27.68 -6.43 -17.23
C ASP A 573 27.03 -5.06 -17.05
N PHE A 574 26.80 -4.65 -15.80
CA PHE A 574 26.07 -3.43 -15.48
C PHE A 574 26.86 -2.16 -15.79
N GLY A 575 28.15 -2.12 -15.44
CA GLY A 575 29.02 -0.93 -15.65
C GLY A 575 29.10 -0.49 -17.11
N PRO A 576 29.51 -1.35 -18.05
CA PRO A 576 29.56 -1.02 -19.48
C PRO A 576 28.20 -0.60 -20.08
N THR A 577 27.11 -1.20 -19.61
CA THR A 577 25.76 -0.82 -20.02
C THR A 577 25.43 0.60 -19.57
N VAL A 578 25.75 0.98 -18.33
CA VAL A 578 25.57 2.34 -17.80
C VAL A 578 26.32 3.36 -18.66
N ASP A 579 27.61 3.10 -18.95
CA ASP A 579 28.45 3.97 -19.77
C ASP A 579 27.90 4.13 -21.19
N THR A 580 27.47 3.03 -21.80
CA THR A 580 26.87 3.05 -23.12
C THR A 580 25.62 3.92 -23.17
N VAL A 581 24.67 3.70 -22.24
CA VAL A 581 23.41 4.46 -22.16
C VAL A 581 23.66 5.93 -21.80
N MET A 582 24.60 6.22 -20.90
CA MET A 582 24.95 7.59 -20.53
C MET A 582 25.47 8.39 -21.73
N ASN A 583 26.31 7.78 -22.55
CA ASN A 583 26.98 8.43 -23.69
C ASN A 583 26.14 8.39 -24.99
N ALA A 584 25.12 7.55 -25.11
CA ALA A 584 24.25 7.50 -26.26
C ALA A 584 23.61 8.87 -26.53
N ARG A 585 23.62 9.31 -27.79
CA ARG A 585 22.86 10.49 -28.24
C ARG A 585 21.43 10.04 -28.52
N SER A 586 20.44 10.67 -27.87
CA SER A 586 19.02 10.47 -28.18
C SER A 586 18.51 11.69 -28.94
N GLU A 587 17.90 11.46 -30.09
CA GLU A 587 17.25 12.53 -30.87
C GLU A 587 15.98 13.03 -30.17
N HIS A 588 15.29 12.16 -29.44
CA HIS A 588 14.10 12.48 -28.67
C HIS A 588 14.32 12.18 -27.18
N LYS A 589 13.67 12.95 -26.33
CA LYS A 589 13.63 12.63 -24.88
C LYS A 589 12.69 11.46 -24.64
N ALA A 590 13.05 10.62 -23.68
CA ALA A 590 12.17 9.53 -23.27
C ALA A 590 10.78 10.06 -22.87
N GLY A 591 9.74 9.36 -23.31
CA GLY A 591 8.35 9.72 -23.04
C GLY A 591 7.75 10.79 -23.96
N GLU A 592 8.41 11.14 -25.07
CA GLU A 592 7.80 11.94 -26.14
C GLU A 592 7.03 11.00 -27.09
N ARG A 593 5.73 11.25 -27.29
CA ARG A 593 4.87 10.53 -28.23
C ARG A 593 4.23 11.51 -29.22
N ALA A 594 4.47 11.32 -30.51
CA ALA A 594 3.79 12.05 -31.54
C ALA A 594 2.35 11.53 -31.69
N LEU A 595 1.38 12.45 -31.75
CA LEU A 595 -0.05 12.13 -31.89
C LEU A 595 -0.52 12.32 -33.34
N GLY A 596 0.14 13.22 -34.10
CA GLY A 596 -0.24 13.60 -35.45
C GLY A 596 0.03 15.07 -35.70
N GLU A 597 -0.70 15.67 -36.64
CA GLU A 597 -0.61 17.08 -36.97
C GLU A 597 -1.90 17.83 -36.60
N ASP A 598 -1.76 19.05 -36.13
CA ASP A 598 -2.88 19.96 -35.88
C ASP A 598 -3.54 20.35 -37.21
N PRO A 599 -4.81 19.99 -37.43
CA PRO A 599 -5.50 20.29 -38.70
C PRO A 599 -5.59 21.79 -39.04
N ALA A 600 -5.50 22.66 -38.03
CA ALA A 600 -5.61 24.11 -38.22
C ALA A 600 -4.29 24.74 -38.62
N THR A 601 -3.13 24.23 -38.20
CA THR A 601 -1.83 24.85 -38.39
C THR A 601 -0.84 23.98 -39.15
N GLY A 602 -1.13 22.68 -39.36
CA GLY A 602 -0.21 21.70 -39.98
C GLY A 602 1.00 21.38 -39.09
N LYS A 603 1.04 21.86 -37.84
CA LYS A 603 2.16 21.65 -36.94
C LYS A 603 2.02 20.32 -36.19
N GLN A 604 3.16 19.68 -35.89
CA GLN A 604 3.19 18.44 -35.14
C GLN A 604 2.61 18.62 -33.74
N VAL A 605 1.76 17.69 -33.35
CA VAL A 605 1.22 17.54 -31.97
C VAL A 605 1.89 16.37 -31.29
N LEU A 606 2.46 16.60 -30.13
CA LEU A 606 3.10 15.58 -29.34
C LEU A 606 2.75 15.73 -27.85
N VAL A 607 2.89 14.65 -27.09
CA VAL A 607 2.80 14.66 -25.64
C VAL A 607 4.11 14.23 -25.03
N LYS A 608 4.44 14.79 -23.86
CA LYS A 608 5.69 14.52 -23.14
C LYS A 608 5.62 14.91 -21.68
N ILE A 609 6.63 14.49 -20.91
CA ILE A 609 6.83 14.97 -19.55
C ILE A 609 7.45 16.38 -19.58
N GLY A 610 6.69 17.38 -19.19
CA GLY A 610 7.15 18.75 -18.98
C GLY A 610 7.75 18.97 -17.59
N ARG A 611 8.19 20.20 -17.33
CA ARG A 611 8.78 20.60 -16.03
C ARG A 611 7.81 20.36 -14.85
N PHE A 612 6.52 20.56 -15.07
CA PHE A 612 5.50 20.52 -14.02
C PHE A 612 4.52 19.34 -14.14
N GLY A 613 4.79 18.38 -15.01
CA GLY A 613 3.95 17.22 -15.26
C GLY A 613 3.76 16.94 -16.75
N PRO A 614 2.87 16.02 -17.14
CA PRO A 614 2.59 15.68 -18.53
C PRO A 614 1.95 16.85 -19.26
N VAL A 615 2.42 17.10 -20.50
CA VAL A 615 1.95 18.20 -21.35
C VAL A 615 1.73 17.74 -22.78
N ALA A 616 0.72 18.30 -23.43
CA ALA A 616 0.60 18.31 -24.89
C ALA A 616 1.33 19.53 -25.44
N GLN A 617 1.94 19.38 -26.62
CA GLN A 617 2.69 20.43 -27.33
C GLN A 617 2.24 20.49 -28.78
N ILE A 618 2.01 21.69 -29.29
CA ILE A 618 1.83 21.96 -30.71
C ILE A 618 3.04 22.73 -31.23
N GLY A 619 3.65 22.23 -32.31
CA GLY A 619 4.87 22.77 -32.91
C GLY A 619 6.15 22.29 -32.24
N VAL A 620 7.29 22.41 -32.90
CA VAL A 620 8.63 22.05 -32.41
C VAL A 620 9.53 23.29 -32.33
N ALA A 621 10.66 23.16 -31.63
CA ALA A 621 11.56 24.30 -31.40
C ALA A 621 12.21 24.87 -32.69
N SER A 622 12.16 24.13 -33.79
CA SER A 622 12.63 24.53 -35.11
C SER A 622 11.61 25.33 -35.92
N ASP A 623 10.36 25.46 -35.45
CA ASP A 623 9.33 26.24 -36.12
C ASP A 623 9.59 27.74 -35.91
N ASP A 624 9.10 28.56 -36.85
CA ASP A 624 9.22 30.04 -36.79
C ASP A 624 8.52 30.62 -35.53
N GLU A 625 7.50 29.93 -35.04
CA GLU A 625 6.77 30.29 -33.82
C GLU A 625 7.14 29.38 -32.65
N LYS A 626 7.13 29.93 -31.44
CA LYS A 626 7.37 29.15 -30.24
C LYS A 626 6.29 28.08 -30.02
N PRO A 627 6.68 26.86 -29.67
CA PRO A 627 5.73 25.80 -29.36
C PRO A 627 4.71 26.22 -28.31
N ARG A 628 3.45 25.80 -28.46
CA ARG A 628 2.38 25.96 -27.47
C ARG A 628 2.32 24.75 -26.61
N PHE A 629 1.98 24.94 -25.32
CA PHE A 629 1.89 23.87 -24.32
C PHE A 629 0.56 23.91 -23.57
N ALA A 630 -0.02 22.74 -23.36
CA ALA A 630 -1.19 22.55 -22.49
C ALA A 630 -0.95 21.38 -21.53
N ASN A 631 -1.26 21.55 -20.23
CA ASN A 631 -1.14 20.46 -19.26
C ASN A 631 -2.24 19.43 -19.51
N LEU A 632 -1.90 18.14 -19.37
CA LEU A 632 -2.91 17.09 -19.36
C LEU A 632 -3.78 17.23 -18.11
N THR A 633 -5.10 17.09 -18.29
CA THR A 633 -6.08 17.12 -17.20
C THR A 633 -6.21 15.74 -16.54
N ALA A 634 -6.79 15.70 -15.34
CA ALA A 634 -7.02 14.46 -14.63
C ALA A 634 -7.84 13.45 -15.47
N GLY A 635 -7.37 12.23 -15.56
CA GLY A 635 -7.98 11.16 -16.36
C GLY A 635 -7.40 10.99 -17.76
N LEU A 636 -6.53 11.91 -18.23
CA LEU A 636 -5.75 11.77 -19.46
C LEU A 636 -4.32 11.36 -19.12
N SER A 637 -3.75 10.45 -19.89
CA SER A 637 -2.35 10.01 -19.74
C SER A 637 -1.58 10.14 -21.07
N ILE A 638 -0.26 10.28 -20.99
CA ILE A 638 0.60 10.31 -22.16
C ILE A 638 0.42 9.06 -23.02
N GLU A 639 0.16 7.91 -22.39
CA GLU A 639 0.05 6.62 -23.06
C GLU A 639 -1.23 6.50 -23.90
N THR A 640 -2.36 7.01 -23.39
CA THR A 640 -3.70 6.73 -23.95
C THR A 640 -4.35 7.91 -24.66
N ILE A 641 -3.88 9.15 -24.42
CA ILE A 641 -4.47 10.36 -25.01
C ILE A 641 -4.46 10.31 -26.55
N THR A 642 -5.58 10.66 -27.17
CA THR A 642 -5.71 10.79 -28.63
C THR A 642 -5.34 12.18 -29.12
N LEU A 643 -5.20 12.34 -30.47
CA LEU A 643 -4.94 13.65 -31.07
C LEU A 643 -6.08 14.63 -30.76
N GLU A 644 -7.33 14.17 -30.89
CA GLU A 644 -8.52 14.97 -30.65
C GLU A 644 -8.57 15.47 -29.20
N GLU A 645 -8.35 14.57 -28.24
CA GLU A 645 -8.31 14.93 -26.82
C GLU A 645 -7.19 15.92 -26.51
N ALA A 646 -6.02 15.75 -27.13
CA ALA A 646 -4.89 16.67 -26.97
C ALA A 646 -5.21 18.06 -27.52
N LEU A 647 -5.86 18.14 -28.69
CA LEU A 647 -6.27 19.41 -29.31
C LEU A 647 -7.33 20.13 -28.45
N GLU A 648 -8.23 19.42 -27.78
CA GLU A 648 -9.21 19.99 -26.86
C GLU A 648 -8.53 20.77 -25.72
N LEU A 649 -7.37 20.31 -25.22
CA LEU A 649 -6.63 20.99 -24.16
C LEU A 649 -6.18 22.40 -24.55
N PHE A 650 -5.95 22.66 -25.85
CA PHE A 650 -5.51 23.95 -26.34
C PHE A 650 -6.65 24.95 -26.54
N LYS A 651 -7.92 24.55 -26.37
CA LYS A 651 -9.07 25.44 -26.31
C LYS A 651 -9.11 26.27 -25.02
N LEU A 652 -8.31 25.90 -24.04
CA LEU A 652 -8.11 26.68 -22.79
C LEU A 652 -6.80 27.51 -22.91
N PRO A 653 -6.76 28.73 -22.33
CA PRO A 653 -7.83 29.40 -21.57
C PRO A 653 -8.91 29.99 -22.52
N ARG A 654 -10.18 29.93 -22.09
CA ARG A 654 -11.33 30.53 -22.80
C ARG A 654 -12.03 31.56 -21.93
N THR A 655 -12.50 32.65 -22.55
CA THR A 655 -13.34 33.66 -21.91
C THR A 655 -14.80 33.22 -22.01
N VAL A 656 -15.48 33.09 -20.88
CA VAL A 656 -16.88 32.65 -20.81
C VAL A 656 -17.89 33.80 -20.74
N GLY A 657 -17.40 35.02 -20.56
CA GLY A 657 -18.19 36.24 -20.49
C GLY A 657 -17.54 37.29 -19.57
N GLU A 658 -18.31 38.28 -19.15
CA GLU A 658 -17.85 39.33 -18.25
C GLU A 658 -18.70 39.33 -16.95
N PHE A 659 -18.04 39.61 -15.84
CA PHE A 659 -18.65 39.82 -14.54
C PHE A 659 -18.05 41.07 -13.89
N GLU A 660 -18.88 41.97 -13.39
CA GLU A 660 -18.46 43.27 -12.82
C GLU A 660 -17.58 44.08 -13.80
N GLY A 661 -17.88 44.02 -15.11
CA GLY A 661 -17.12 44.72 -16.18
C GLY A 661 -15.71 44.17 -16.42
N LYS A 662 -15.40 42.96 -15.99
CA LYS A 662 -14.13 42.29 -16.17
C LYS A 662 -14.32 40.88 -16.76
N PRO A 663 -13.41 40.42 -17.63
CA PRO A 663 -13.53 39.11 -18.22
C PRO A 663 -13.39 37.98 -17.20
N VAL A 664 -14.22 36.94 -17.33
CA VAL A 664 -14.13 35.68 -16.64
C VAL A 664 -13.48 34.67 -17.55
N VAL A 665 -12.29 34.20 -17.17
CA VAL A 665 -11.46 33.31 -17.98
C VAL A 665 -11.33 31.97 -17.29
N ILE A 666 -11.64 30.89 -18.01
CA ILE A 666 -11.41 29.52 -17.54
C ILE A 666 -10.07 29.04 -18.10
N GLY A 667 -9.23 28.53 -17.22
CA GLY A 667 -7.93 28.00 -17.60
C GLY A 667 -7.57 26.75 -16.82
N SER A 668 -6.48 26.10 -17.20
CA SER A 668 -5.90 24.97 -16.50
C SER A 668 -4.48 25.32 -16.05
N GLY A 669 -4.12 25.00 -14.81
CA GLY A 669 -2.84 25.29 -14.22
C GLY A 669 -2.29 24.15 -13.37
N ARG A 670 -1.15 24.37 -12.71
CA ARG A 670 -0.47 23.38 -11.86
C ARG A 670 -1.37 22.73 -10.79
N PHE A 671 -2.36 23.46 -10.30
CA PHE A 671 -3.26 23.00 -9.24
C PHE A 671 -4.64 22.55 -9.78
N GLY A 672 -4.75 22.36 -11.09
CA GLY A 672 -5.97 21.97 -11.78
C GLY A 672 -6.68 23.13 -12.47
N PRO A 673 -7.91 22.91 -13.00
CA PRO A 673 -8.71 23.94 -13.65
C PRO A 673 -9.08 25.07 -12.69
N TYR A 674 -9.09 26.29 -13.22
CA TYR A 674 -9.39 27.49 -12.44
C TYR A 674 -10.23 28.50 -13.24
N ILE A 675 -10.91 29.36 -12.49
CA ILE A 675 -11.58 30.56 -12.97
C ILE A 675 -10.71 31.75 -12.58
N LEU A 676 -10.28 32.54 -13.56
CA LEU A 676 -9.58 33.80 -13.33
C LEU A 676 -10.53 34.96 -13.55
N HIS A 677 -10.74 35.76 -12.50
CA HIS A 677 -11.52 36.99 -12.54
C HIS A 677 -10.82 38.05 -11.69
N ASP A 678 -10.64 39.25 -12.23
CA ASP A 678 -9.98 40.38 -11.54
C ASP A 678 -8.64 40.00 -10.87
N LYS A 679 -7.76 39.29 -11.60
CA LYS A 679 -6.47 38.79 -11.11
C LYS A 679 -6.54 37.79 -9.95
N LYS A 680 -7.75 37.34 -9.56
CA LYS A 680 -7.96 36.34 -8.53
C LYS A 680 -8.33 35.00 -9.15
N TYR A 681 -7.71 33.94 -8.63
CA TYR A 681 -7.96 32.57 -9.07
C TYR A 681 -8.97 31.88 -8.17
N THR A 682 -9.99 31.25 -8.74
CA THR A 682 -10.93 30.38 -8.03
C THR A 682 -10.79 28.98 -8.60
N SER A 683 -10.57 27.96 -7.77
CA SER A 683 -10.47 26.58 -8.24
C SER A 683 -11.81 26.10 -8.78
N LEU A 684 -11.79 25.44 -9.94
CA LEU A 684 -12.97 24.78 -10.48
C LEU A 684 -13.13 23.42 -9.78
N PRO A 685 -14.32 23.08 -9.24
CA PRO A 685 -14.57 21.77 -8.66
C PRO A 685 -14.37 20.63 -9.67
N LYS A 686 -13.97 19.43 -9.21
CA LYS A 686 -13.80 18.25 -10.06
C LYS A 686 -15.10 17.79 -10.77
N THR A 687 -16.26 18.27 -10.28
CA THR A 687 -17.58 17.98 -10.88
C THR A 687 -17.89 18.83 -12.09
N GLU A 688 -17.12 19.90 -12.32
CA GLU A 688 -17.33 20.85 -13.41
C GLU A 688 -16.27 20.65 -14.50
N ASP A 689 -16.72 20.51 -15.73
CA ASP A 689 -15.82 20.42 -16.89
C ASP A 689 -15.39 21.83 -17.34
N PRO A 690 -14.06 22.13 -17.40
CA PRO A 690 -13.57 23.45 -17.80
C PRO A 690 -13.92 23.82 -19.26
N HIS A 691 -14.25 22.84 -20.12
CA HIS A 691 -14.62 23.09 -21.51
C HIS A 691 -16.08 23.50 -21.69
N SER A 692 -16.96 23.06 -20.78
CA SER A 692 -18.42 23.30 -20.86
C SER A 692 -18.98 24.24 -19.78
N VAL A 693 -18.22 24.56 -18.72
CA VAL A 693 -18.69 25.43 -17.62
C VAL A 693 -19.16 26.79 -18.13
N THR A 694 -20.33 27.22 -17.64
CA THR A 694 -20.97 28.49 -18.07
C THR A 694 -20.51 29.68 -17.25
N LEU A 695 -20.84 30.90 -17.73
CA LEU A 695 -20.61 32.12 -16.97
C LEU A 695 -21.34 32.12 -15.64
N GLU A 696 -22.60 31.67 -15.62
CA GLU A 696 -23.45 31.64 -14.41
C GLU A 696 -22.84 30.76 -13.32
N THR A 697 -22.42 29.53 -13.69
CA THR A 697 -21.71 28.64 -12.76
C THR A 697 -20.40 29.24 -12.25
N SER A 698 -19.66 29.90 -13.15
CA SER A 698 -18.39 30.56 -12.81
C SER A 698 -18.58 31.70 -11.83
N VAL A 699 -19.59 32.53 -12.03
CA VAL A 699 -19.93 33.64 -11.13
C VAL A 699 -20.37 33.11 -9.76
N ALA A 700 -21.21 32.09 -9.72
CA ALA A 700 -21.63 31.45 -8.46
C ALA A 700 -20.44 30.95 -7.64
N LEU A 701 -19.45 30.30 -8.28
CA LEU A 701 -18.24 29.82 -7.62
C LEU A 701 -17.33 30.96 -7.14
N ILE A 702 -17.23 32.06 -7.88
CA ILE A 702 -16.50 33.26 -7.47
C ILE A 702 -17.15 33.89 -6.23
N GLU A 703 -18.49 34.05 -6.24
CA GLU A 703 -19.25 34.61 -5.11
C GLU A 703 -19.18 33.69 -3.90
N GLN A 704 -19.31 32.40 -4.06
CA GLN A 704 -19.16 31.43 -2.98
C GLN A 704 -17.78 31.55 -2.32
N LYS A 705 -16.72 31.65 -3.11
CA LYS A 705 -15.37 31.84 -2.58
C LYS A 705 -15.24 33.18 -1.84
N ARG A 706 -15.78 34.26 -2.37
CA ARG A 706 -15.79 35.57 -1.71
C ARG A 706 -16.54 35.53 -0.37
N MET A 707 -17.65 34.79 -0.29
CA MET A 707 -18.39 34.60 0.97
C MET A 707 -17.55 33.78 1.97
N GLN A 708 -16.92 32.72 1.52
CA GLN A 708 -16.03 31.90 2.36
C GLN A 708 -14.85 32.72 2.89
N GLU A 709 -14.25 33.56 2.06
CA GLU A 709 -13.16 34.45 2.46
C GLU A 709 -13.63 35.47 3.48
N LYS A 710 -14.81 36.05 3.30
CA LYS A 710 -15.43 36.97 4.30
C LYS A 710 -15.72 36.28 5.63
N GLN A 711 -16.25 35.05 5.61
CA GLN A 711 -16.53 34.26 6.81
C GLN A 711 -15.23 33.76 7.50
N LYS A 712 -14.14 33.69 6.78
CA LYS A 712 -12.84 33.34 7.32
C LYS A 712 -12.22 34.48 8.14
N HIS A 713 -12.39 35.73 7.73
CA HIS A 713 -11.93 36.90 8.44
C HIS A 713 -13.02 37.38 9.41
N LEU A 714 -12.97 36.95 10.68
CA LEU A 714 -13.97 37.24 11.68
C LEU A 714 -13.91 38.70 12.16
N LYS A 715 -12.70 39.26 12.30
CA LYS A 715 -12.48 40.64 12.73
C LYS A 715 -11.11 41.16 12.32
N SER A 716 -11.07 42.41 11.86
CA SER A 716 -9.84 43.18 11.64
C SER A 716 -9.91 44.47 12.51
N PHE A 717 -8.78 45.01 12.86
CA PHE A 717 -8.69 46.15 13.77
C PHE A 717 -8.12 47.37 13.03
N ALA A 718 -8.81 48.50 13.18
CA ALA A 718 -8.39 49.76 12.55
C ALA A 718 -7.09 50.32 13.19
N GLU A 719 -6.85 49.99 14.45
CA GLU A 719 -5.68 50.38 15.24
C GLU A 719 -4.39 49.73 14.74
N ASP A 720 -4.48 48.50 14.27
CA ASP A 720 -3.35 47.79 13.64
C ASP A 720 -3.87 46.78 12.59
N PRO A 721 -3.81 47.15 11.29
CA PRO A 721 -4.27 46.29 10.19
C PRO A 721 -3.54 44.97 10.06
N LYS A 722 -2.45 44.76 10.81
CA LYS A 722 -1.71 43.49 10.82
C LYS A 722 -2.33 42.47 11.77
N LEU A 723 -3.24 42.87 12.64
CA LEU A 723 -3.92 42.02 13.58
C LEU A 723 -5.31 41.64 13.04
N GLU A 724 -5.52 40.35 12.85
CA GLU A 724 -6.78 39.80 12.38
C GLU A 724 -7.22 38.60 13.21
N VAL A 725 -8.51 38.42 13.39
CA VAL A 725 -9.13 37.22 13.95
C VAL A 725 -9.61 36.39 12.77
N ILE A 726 -9.01 35.21 12.58
CA ILE A 726 -9.25 34.33 11.42
C ILE A 726 -9.86 33.01 11.88
N ASN A 727 -10.92 32.57 11.20
CA ASN A 727 -11.52 31.26 11.41
C ASN A 727 -10.78 30.21 10.59
N GLY A 728 -10.02 29.35 11.25
CA GLY A 728 -9.22 28.30 10.62
C GLY A 728 -9.86 26.92 10.70
N LYS A 729 -9.26 25.94 10.00
CA LYS A 729 -9.73 24.54 9.98
C LYS A 729 -9.85 23.90 11.38
N PHE A 730 -9.12 24.40 12.37
CA PHE A 730 -9.09 23.87 13.75
C PHE A 730 -9.68 24.86 14.76
N GLY A 731 -10.45 25.83 14.29
CA GLY A 731 -11.08 26.90 15.09
C GLY A 731 -10.41 28.25 14.90
N PRO A 732 -10.98 29.32 15.52
CA PRO A 732 -10.48 30.68 15.41
C PRO A 732 -9.05 30.82 15.98
N TYR A 733 -8.27 31.72 15.34
CA TYR A 733 -6.92 32.06 15.75
C TYR A 733 -6.61 33.55 15.43
N LEU A 734 -5.61 34.10 16.09
CA LEU A 734 -5.13 35.45 15.79
C LEU A 734 -3.98 35.36 14.77
N ALA A 735 -4.07 36.12 13.70
CA ALA A 735 -2.96 36.36 12.78
C ALA A 735 -2.37 37.75 13.09
N TYR A 736 -1.08 37.83 13.41
CA TYR A 736 -0.37 39.05 13.70
C TYR A 736 1.06 39.03 13.18
N ASP A 737 1.41 40.02 12.36
CA ASP A 737 2.75 40.22 11.78
C ASP A 737 3.33 38.91 11.16
N GLY A 738 2.49 38.23 10.36
CA GLY A 738 2.85 37.00 9.66
C GLY A 738 2.97 35.74 10.54
N LYS A 739 2.51 35.80 11.80
CA LYS A 739 2.49 34.66 12.73
C LYS A 739 1.05 34.38 13.16
N ASN A 740 0.77 33.10 13.42
CA ASN A 740 -0.52 32.64 13.92
C ASN A 740 -0.44 32.29 15.40
N TYR A 741 -1.38 32.83 16.18
CA TYR A 741 -1.48 32.63 17.61
C TYR A 741 -2.80 31.91 17.92
N LYS A 742 -2.72 30.82 18.68
CA LYS A 742 -3.89 30.00 18.99
C LYS A 742 -4.79 30.72 20.00
N LEU A 743 -6.07 30.79 19.70
CA LEU A 743 -7.08 31.25 20.67
C LEU A 743 -7.40 30.12 21.66
N PRO A 744 -7.56 30.43 22.97
CA PRO A 744 -8.13 29.51 23.94
C PRO A 744 -9.53 29.05 23.53
N LYS A 745 -9.88 27.78 23.78
CA LYS A 745 -11.18 27.23 23.37
C LYS A 745 -12.39 27.97 23.91
N GLU A 746 -12.26 28.54 25.10
CA GLU A 746 -13.30 29.32 25.80
C GLU A 746 -13.65 30.62 25.08
N LEU A 747 -12.73 31.11 24.22
CA LEU A 747 -12.94 32.34 23.45
C LEU A 747 -13.37 32.06 21.99
N HIS A 748 -13.50 30.81 21.59
CA HIS A 748 -13.85 30.47 20.21
C HIS A 748 -15.23 31.02 19.80
N GLU A 749 -16.24 30.91 20.66
CA GLU A 749 -17.61 31.40 20.38
C GLU A 749 -17.70 32.93 20.34
N LYS A 750 -16.80 33.61 21.07
CA LYS A 750 -16.72 35.06 21.16
C LYS A 750 -15.59 35.69 20.34
N ALA A 751 -15.01 34.90 19.42
CA ALA A 751 -13.84 35.32 18.66
C ALA A 751 -14.04 36.61 17.85
N SER A 752 -15.26 36.87 17.35
CA SER A 752 -15.64 38.10 16.64
C SER A 752 -15.86 39.31 17.55
N GLU A 753 -16.04 39.11 18.87
CA GLU A 753 -16.32 40.16 19.84
C GLU A 753 -15.05 40.68 20.53
N LEU A 754 -13.92 39.97 20.40
CA LEU A 754 -12.65 40.32 21.06
C LEU A 754 -12.22 41.74 20.72
N THR A 755 -11.75 42.49 21.73
CA THR A 755 -11.17 43.82 21.53
C THR A 755 -9.71 43.75 21.08
N TYR A 756 -9.19 44.87 20.56
CA TYR A 756 -7.80 44.97 20.17
C TYR A 756 -6.85 44.66 21.33
N GLU A 757 -7.13 45.23 22.51
CA GLU A 757 -6.32 45.03 23.72
C GLU A 757 -6.28 43.58 24.14
N GLN A 758 -7.45 42.92 24.15
CA GLN A 758 -7.54 41.46 24.47
C GLN A 758 -6.74 40.61 23.50
N CYS A 759 -6.82 40.90 22.21
CA CYS A 759 -6.03 40.18 21.20
C CYS A 759 -4.53 40.41 21.38
N MET A 760 -4.09 41.64 21.68
CA MET A 760 -2.68 41.97 21.92
C MET A 760 -2.13 41.35 23.21
N GLU A 761 -2.95 41.24 24.27
CA GLU A 761 -2.58 40.49 25.48
C GLU A 761 -2.32 39.01 25.18
N LEU A 762 -3.19 38.37 24.40
CA LEU A 762 -3.06 36.98 23.98
C LEU A 762 -1.80 36.78 23.11
N VAL A 763 -1.49 37.72 22.22
CA VAL A 763 -0.26 37.70 21.41
C VAL A 763 0.98 37.82 22.30
N LYS A 764 0.99 38.68 23.32
CA LYS A 764 2.10 38.87 24.25
C LYS A 764 2.27 37.69 25.21
N ALA A 765 1.16 37.07 25.65
CA ALA A 765 1.18 35.90 26.54
C ALA A 765 1.59 34.58 25.86
N ALA A 766 1.62 34.57 24.54
CA ALA A 766 1.95 33.34 23.80
C ALA A 766 3.43 32.98 23.98
N PRO A 767 3.78 31.71 24.34
CA PRO A 767 5.15 31.26 24.53
C PRO A 767 5.93 31.37 23.21
N THR A 768 7.03 32.13 23.25
CA THR A 768 7.97 32.25 22.12
C THR A 768 8.68 30.92 21.89
N LYS A 769 8.26 30.17 20.87
CA LYS A 769 9.04 29.01 20.41
C LYS A 769 10.38 29.49 19.82
N PRO A 770 11.52 28.89 20.19
CA PRO A 770 12.81 29.25 19.60
C PRO A 770 12.77 29.03 18.08
N LYS A 771 13.28 30.00 17.34
CA LYS A 771 13.40 30.00 15.87
C LYS A 771 14.12 28.75 15.42
N ARG A 772 13.44 27.88 14.69
CA ARG A 772 14.04 26.84 13.86
C ARG A 772 14.71 27.59 12.70
N THR A 773 16.02 27.80 12.78
CA THR A 773 16.83 28.39 11.70
C THR A 773 16.77 27.46 10.48
N THR A 774 15.95 27.80 9.52
CA THR A 774 16.10 27.32 8.14
C THR A 774 17.34 28.00 7.58
N LYS A 775 18.43 27.26 7.45
CA LYS A 775 19.58 27.68 6.63
C LYS A 775 19.12 27.76 5.18
N THR A 776 18.78 28.96 4.74
CA THR A 776 18.73 29.29 3.32
C THR A 776 20.16 29.24 2.80
N SER A 777 20.43 28.32 1.88
CA SER A 777 21.67 28.30 1.11
C SER A 777 21.67 29.48 0.13
N ALA A 778 22.28 30.58 0.58
CA ALA A 778 22.77 31.62 -0.31
C ALA A 778 24.25 31.31 -0.59
N ALA A 779 24.51 30.65 -1.71
CA ALA A 779 25.84 30.63 -2.34
C ALA A 779 25.65 30.22 -3.81
N SER A 780 25.69 31.13 -4.71
CA SER A 780 26.74 31.42 -5.65
C SER A 780 26.24 32.32 -6.77
N LYS A 781 26.41 33.60 -6.59
CA LYS A 781 26.71 34.53 -7.69
C LYS A 781 28.13 35.04 -7.45
N ALA A 782 29.08 34.46 -8.15
CA ALA A 782 30.31 35.15 -8.60
C ALA A 782 31.15 34.22 -9.47
N LYS A 783 31.27 34.66 -10.73
CA LYS A 783 32.43 34.59 -11.65
C LYS A 783 32.66 33.30 -12.46
N LYS A 784 32.48 33.61 -13.72
CA LYS A 784 33.12 33.16 -14.99
C LYS A 784 32.81 31.77 -15.49
#